data_0b86a81ed3899382974fa8bfde57830f
#
_entry.id   0b86a81ed3899382974fa8bfde57830f
#
_cell.length_a   1.000
_cell.length_b   1.000
_cell.length_c   1.000
_cell.angle_alpha   90.00
_cell.angle_beta   90.00
_cell.angle_gamma   90.00
#
_symmetry.space_group_name_H-M   'P 1'
#
loop_
_entity.id
_entity.type
_entity.pdbx_description
1 polymer ?
#
loop_
_entity_poly.entity_id
_entity_poly.type
_entity_poly.pdbx_seq_one_letter_code
_entity_poly.pdbx_strand_id
1 'polypeptide(L)'
;MSEATGLSRWEVPAMAVVAPTRTDFSTLDAQITHALFALRLALREMRGGLRGFYIFLACIALGTAAIAGVNSLSQSISETIASQGQELLAGDIRFELNNRVATADERTFLQGLGEVSVSAGLRSMARLPDGSNQALVELKAVDGAYPLYGKLESEPAKPLPELLAKDGEVFGAVAAPLLLERLGISPGAEILIGNARIRIGATLASEPDALSDGFGFAPRLMISSDALAASGLVQTGSLVEHTYKVRLPDPADVPLIRVQAETRFPSAGWSIRTSGNAAPSLNANITRFSQFLTLVGLTALIVGGVGVANAVRSYLDGKRSVIATFKCLGAPASLVAMIYLAQILMIALIGIAIGLVLGALIPFVAAQFLAGLLPVSTAFVLYPSALGLAALFGLLTALTFAILPLGRARRVPATALFRQQGFEPAGLPALPYLAGAFICLAGLAGLAVWAAYDRSISLIFLGAIAFAFIVLRGVSLLISWLARRSPRVNSPALRLAIGNIHRPGALTPSVVLSLGLGLTLLVTLALIDGNLRRELTGDMAERAPNFFFVDIQGSEIEGFRSVLAGSMPEGKIIEVPMLRGRIVALNGEDVNSRNVPPGGQWVLRGDRGITYAKNRPENSKLTEGSWWPEDYSGEPLVSFSAEEARELGLKLGDTVTVNVLGRNITARIANFREVEWESLSINFVMVFSPNTFAGAPHAWLATIIDPDASAEEEAAVLKRVTNAYPTITSVRVKDALDIVNTLLGQLATAVRAAAAVALVASILVLAGALAAGNRARIHDAVVLKTLGATRATLIRAFSYEYVILGLATAVFALFAGSVSAWFVVSRIMTLPSSFLPDVAVATIVLALVVTVGIGLAGTWRVLGQKAAPVLREL
;
A
#
# COMPACT_ATOMS: atom_id res chain seq x y z
N MET A 1 45.73 -85.46 49.71
CA MET A 1 46.38 -85.71 48.45
C MET A 1 45.67 -84.78 47.47
N SER A 2 46.40 -83.83 47.18
CA SER A 2 47.16 -83.28 46.11
C SER A 2 46.28 -82.44 45.10
N GLU A 3 46.58 -81.33 44.98
CA GLU A 3 47.35 -80.35 44.24
C GLU A 3 46.39 -79.46 43.34
N ALA A 4 46.26 -78.22 43.60
CA ALA A 4 47.03 -77.11 43.21
C ALA A 4 47.09 -76.96 41.64
N THR A 5 46.39 -75.99 41.12
CA THR A 5 46.95 -75.14 40.05
C THR A 5 46.33 -73.75 40.03
N GLY A 6 47.17 -72.79 40.31
CA GLY A 6 46.77 -71.36 40.33
C GLY A 6 46.59 -70.85 38.95
N LEU A 7 45.63 -69.98 38.82
CA LEU A 7 45.45 -69.03 37.70
C LEU A 7 45.50 -67.64 38.29
N SER A 8 46.51 -66.91 37.92
CA SER A 8 46.81 -65.52 38.27
C SER A 8 45.67 -64.61 37.93
N ARG A 9 45.14 -63.92 38.88
CA ARG A 9 44.29 -62.75 38.69
C ARG A 9 45.11 -61.63 38.08
N TRP A 10 44.79 -61.25 36.89
CA TRP A 10 45.19 -59.95 36.32
C TRP A 10 44.32 -58.86 36.97
N GLU A 11 44.90 -58.11 37.91
CA GLU A 11 44.33 -56.83 38.40
C GLU A 11 44.46 -55.80 37.29
N VAL A 12 43.32 -55.43 36.72
CA VAL A 12 43.18 -54.21 35.92
C VAL A 12 43.14 -53.03 36.88
N PRO A 13 44.06 -52.06 36.78
CA PRO A 13 44.01 -50.91 37.66
C PRO A 13 42.70 -50.17 37.41
N ALA A 14 41.93 -49.94 38.45
CA ALA A 14 40.74 -49.14 38.46
C ALA A 14 41.11 -47.69 38.05
N MET A 15 40.85 -47.37 36.81
CA MET A 15 40.85 -45.99 36.42
C MET A 15 39.82 -45.25 37.27
N ALA A 16 40.30 -44.45 38.20
CA ALA A 16 39.45 -43.51 38.95
C ALA A 16 38.72 -42.60 37.97
N VAL A 17 37.43 -42.89 37.77
CA VAL A 17 36.52 -41.96 37.16
C VAL A 17 36.41 -40.78 38.09
N VAL A 18 37.22 -39.76 37.84
CA VAL A 18 37.03 -38.45 38.46
C VAL A 18 35.68 -37.96 38.01
N ALA A 19 34.66 -38.15 38.83
CA ALA A 19 33.38 -37.50 38.64
C ALA A 19 33.63 -36.01 38.56
N PRO A 20 33.18 -35.33 37.51
CA PRO A 20 33.35 -33.88 37.43
C PRO A 20 32.56 -33.29 38.62
N THR A 21 33.27 -32.63 39.53
CA THR A 21 32.66 -31.78 40.54
C THR A 21 31.63 -30.89 39.87
N ARG A 22 30.40 -30.88 40.41
CA ARG A 22 29.36 -29.92 40.02
C ARG A 22 29.92 -28.52 40.33
N THR A 23 30.59 -27.93 39.36
CA THR A 23 30.86 -26.50 39.40
C THR A 23 29.52 -25.79 39.21
N ASP A 24 29.06 -25.10 40.22
CA ASP A 24 27.96 -24.16 40.18
C ASP A 24 28.33 -23.06 39.16
N PHE A 25 27.72 -23.13 37.94
CA PHE A 25 27.90 -22.15 36.85
C PHE A 25 27.07 -20.92 37.13
N SER A 26 27.21 -20.29 38.27
CA SER A 26 26.50 -19.07 38.66
C SER A 26 27.26 -17.77 38.41
N THR A 27 28.51 -17.83 37.89
CA THR A 27 29.28 -16.62 37.58
C THR A 27 29.15 -16.23 36.11
N LEU A 28 28.98 -14.94 35.84
CA LEU A 28 28.86 -14.35 34.50
C LEU A 28 30.05 -14.76 33.60
N ASP A 29 31.27 -14.86 34.18
CA ASP A 29 32.50 -15.26 33.50
C ASP A 29 32.45 -16.70 32.99
N ALA A 30 31.88 -17.62 33.75
CA ALA A 30 31.71 -19.00 33.30
C ALA A 30 30.69 -19.12 32.16
N GLN A 31 29.61 -18.32 32.15
CA GLN A 31 28.64 -18.27 31.09
C GLN A 31 29.23 -17.68 29.80
N ILE A 32 30.03 -16.62 29.89
CA ILE A 32 30.74 -15.99 28.77
C ILE A 32 31.75 -16.99 28.15
N THR A 33 32.52 -17.70 28.99
CA THR A 33 33.49 -18.69 28.52
C THR A 33 32.81 -19.85 27.77
N HIS A 34 31.66 -20.33 28.25
CA HIS A 34 30.86 -21.34 27.59
C HIS A 34 30.25 -20.84 26.26
N ALA A 35 29.81 -19.58 26.21
CA ALA A 35 29.28 -18.99 24.98
C ALA A 35 30.39 -18.85 23.93
N LEU A 36 31.57 -18.38 24.29
CA LEU A 36 32.75 -18.27 23.40
C LEU A 36 33.21 -19.65 22.88
N PHE A 37 33.19 -20.66 23.76
CA PHE A 37 33.50 -22.02 23.38
C PHE A 37 32.48 -22.59 22.39
N ALA A 38 31.16 -22.37 22.65
CA ALA A 38 30.09 -22.75 21.76
C ALA A 38 30.24 -22.07 20.39
N LEU A 39 30.58 -20.76 20.37
CA LEU A 39 30.81 -19.99 19.14
C LEU A 39 31.98 -20.55 18.32
N ARG A 40 33.11 -20.89 18.97
CA ARG A 40 34.27 -21.48 18.29
C ARG A 40 33.95 -22.84 17.69
N LEU A 41 33.19 -23.68 18.40
CA LEU A 41 32.71 -24.97 17.90
C LEU A 41 31.73 -24.78 16.75
N ALA A 42 30.81 -23.80 16.86
CA ALA A 42 29.87 -23.46 15.81
C ALA A 42 30.58 -23.07 14.51
N LEU A 43 31.60 -22.20 14.60
CA LEU A 43 32.42 -21.77 13.45
C LEU A 43 33.19 -22.94 12.84
N ARG A 44 33.72 -23.84 13.66
CA ARG A 44 34.45 -25.03 13.18
C ARG A 44 33.52 -25.99 12.43
N GLU A 45 32.32 -26.20 12.94
CA GLU A 45 31.31 -27.08 12.37
C GLU A 45 30.78 -26.51 11.05
N MET A 46 30.69 -25.18 10.93
CA MET A 46 30.29 -24.50 9.69
C MET A 46 31.30 -24.63 8.54
N ARG A 47 32.58 -24.85 8.84
CA ARG A 47 33.61 -25.12 7.79
C ARG A 47 33.33 -26.40 7.02
N GLY A 48 32.52 -27.32 7.56
CA GLY A 48 32.03 -28.52 6.86
C GLY A 48 31.02 -28.27 5.77
N GLY A 49 30.63 -27.02 5.52
CA GLY A 49 29.76 -26.55 4.44
C GLY A 49 28.34 -26.14 4.91
N LEU A 50 27.80 -25.15 4.22
CA LEU A 50 26.47 -24.57 4.43
C LEU A 50 25.37 -25.32 3.65
N ARG A 51 25.65 -26.56 3.18
CA ARG A 51 24.68 -27.34 2.40
C ARG A 51 23.40 -27.58 3.22
N GLY A 52 22.29 -27.04 2.76
CA GLY A 52 20.98 -27.08 3.44
C GLY A 52 20.50 -25.76 4.03
N PHE A 53 21.36 -24.74 4.17
CA PHE A 53 20.98 -23.44 4.70
C PHE A 53 20.67 -22.39 3.62
N TYR A 54 20.86 -22.68 2.32
CA TYR A 54 20.59 -21.71 1.25
C TYR A 54 19.16 -21.21 1.24
N ILE A 55 18.19 -22.08 1.54
CA ILE A 55 16.76 -21.73 1.62
C ILE A 55 16.51 -20.83 2.83
N PHE A 56 17.10 -21.17 3.99
CA PHE A 56 17.04 -20.34 5.20
C PHE A 56 17.57 -18.92 4.91
N LEU A 57 18.76 -18.84 4.34
CA LEU A 57 19.43 -17.59 4.02
C LEU A 57 18.61 -16.75 3.03
N ALA A 58 18.10 -17.40 1.96
CA ALA A 58 17.28 -16.73 0.97
C ALA A 58 15.95 -16.21 1.55
N CYS A 59 15.28 -16.99 2.41
CA CYS A 59 14.03 -16.57 3.04
C CYS A 59 14.21 -15.35 3.96
N ILE A 60 15.27 -15.36 4.79
CA ILE A 60 15.56 -14.22 5.67
C ILE A 60 16.00 -13.00 4.85
N ALA A 61 16.90 -13.19 3.87
CA ALA A 61 17.37 -12.11 3.02
C ALA A 61 16.23 -11.43 2.25
N LEU A 62 15.34 -12.23 1.64
CA LEU A 62 14.24 -11.70 0.85
C LEU A 62 13.21 -10.95 1.71
N GLY A 63 12.83 -11.53 2.87
CA GLY A 63 11.90 -10.88 3.79
C GLY A 63 12.47 -9.60 4.39
N THR A 64 13.75 -9.61 4.79
CA THR A 64 14.43 -8.43 5.32
C THR A 64 14.60 -7.36 4.23
N ALA A 65 14.94 -7.76 2.98
CA ALA A 65 15.08 -6.84 1.85
C ALA A 65 13.75 -6.14 1.53
N ALA A 66 12.64 -6.87 1.55
CA ALA A 66 11.32 -6.29 1.32
C ALA A 66 10.97 -5.21 2.34
N ILE A 67 11.14 -5.51 3.64
CA ILE A 67 10.84 -4.54 4.71
C ILE A 67 11.82 -3.36 4.67
N ALA A 68 13.13 -3.63 4.52
CA ALA A 68 14.14 -2.58 4.45
C ALA A 68 13.91 -1.64 3.27
N GLY A 69 13.63 -2.20 2.09
CA GLY A 69 13.42 -1.42 0.88
C GLY A 69 12.19 -0.54 0.91
N VAL A 70 11.05 -1.09 1.37
CA VAL A 70 9.80 -0.32 1.49
C VAL A 70 9.94 0.82 2.49
N ASN A 71 10.47 0.53 3.70
CA ASN A 71 10.61 1.56 4.72
C ASN A 71 11.66 2.61 4.35
N SER A 72 12.79 2.22 3.72
CA SER A 72 13.80 3.15 3.24
C SER A 72 13.26 4.05 2.12
N LEU A 73 12.48 3.49 1.19
CA LEU A 73 11.85 4.28 0.12
C LEU A 73 10.83 5.28 0.69
N SER A 74 9.96 4.83 1.58
CA SER A 74 8.98 5.70 2.24
C SER A 74 9.64 6.83 3.02
N GLN A 75 10.70 6.52 3.78
CA GLN A 75 11.44 7.52 4.54
C GLN A 75 12.19 8.48 3.63
N SER A 76 12.78 7.98 2.53
CA SER A 76 13.42 8.81 1.51
C SER A 76 12.48 9.86 0.95
N ILE A 77 11.29 9.46 0.53
CA ILE A 77 10.31 10.39 -0.03
C ILE A 77 9.81 11.37 1.04
N SER A 78 9.47 10.89 2.23
CA SER A 78 8.96 11.76 3.31
C SER A 78 10.00 12.79 3.78
N GLU A 79 11.27 12.38 3.90
CA GLU A 79 12.36 13.26 4.30
C GLU A 79 12.72 14.29 3.21
N THR A 80 12.62 13.90 1.94
CA THR A 80 12.80 14.82 0.81
C THR A 80 11.69 15.88 0.79
N ILE A 81 10.42 15.47 0.98
CA ILE A 81 9.30 16.41 1.10
C ILE A 81 9.50 17.35 2.29
N ALA A 82 9.99 16.86 3.42
CA ALA A 82 10.21 17.67 4.62
C ALA A 82 11.39 18.63 4.48
N SER A 83 12.52 18.19 3.89
CA SER A 83 13.72 19.01 3.72
C SER A 83 13.57 20.10 2.65
N GLN A 84 12.75 19.84 1.63
CA GLN A 84 12.45 20.79 0.57
C GLN A 84 11.11 21.51 0.76
N GLY A 85 10.54 21.41 1.96
CA GLY A 85 9.19 21.91 2.23
C GLY A 85 8.98 23.39 1.96
N GLN A 86 10.00 24.24 2.18
CA GLN A 86 9.95 25.66 1.84
C GLN A 86 9.89 25.88 0.32
N GLU A 87 10.67 25.13 -0.43
CA GLU A 87 10.69 25.19 -1.90
C GLU A 87 9.39 24.61 -2.47
N LEU A 88 8.96 23.43 -1.96
CA LEU A 88 7.71 22.79 -2.38
C LEU A 88 6.45 23.61 -2.08
N LEU A 89 6.49 24.47 -1.07
CA LEU A 89 5.41 25.38 -0.73
C LEU A 89 5.57 26.75 -1.42
N ALA A 90 6.77 27.04 -1.92
CA ALA A 90 7.26 28.36 -2.33
C ALA A 90 7.05 29.42 -1.24
N GLY A 91 7.16 29.03 0.04
CA GLY A 91 6.93 29.85 1.23
C GLY A 91 7.17 29.07 2.52
N ASP A 92 7.21 29.73 3.68
CA ASP A 92 7.24 29.09 5.00
C ASP A 92 5.85 28.64 5.43
N ILE A 93 4.85 29.42 5.10
CA ILE A 93 3.44 29.18 5.38
C ILE A 93 2.59 29.67 4.19
N ARG A 94 1.56 28.89 3.86
CA ARG A 94 0.62 29.14 2.78
C ARG A 94 -0.80 29.20 3.34
N PHE A 95 -1.51 30.27 3.00
CA PHE A 95 -2.93 30.46 3.30
C PHE A 95 -3.72 30.40 1.99
N GLU A 96 -4.70 29.50 1.93
CA GLU A 96 -5.55 29.30 0.76
C GLU A 96 -6.97 29.74 1.06
N LEU A 97 -7.56 30.48 0.12
CA LEU A 97 -8.97 30.90 0.14
C LEU A 97 -9.64 30.49 -1.16
N ASN A 98 -10.75 29.83 -1.06
CA ASN A 98 -11.56 29.46 -2.22
C ASN A 98 -12.61 30.53 -2.49
N ASN A 99 -12.68 30.97 -3.77
CA ASN A 99 -13.74 31.85 -4.33
C ASN A 99 -13.87 33.23 -3.67
N ARG A 100 -12.92 33.63 -2.87
CA ARG A 100 -12.81 35.01 -2.35
C ARG A 100 -11.37 35.45 -2.19
N VAL A 101 -11.14 36.72 -2.27
CA VAL A 101 -9.86 37.34 -1.88
C VAL A 101 -9.82 37.60 -0.36
N ALA A 102 -8.63 37.72 0.20
CA ALA A 102 -8.48 38.11 1.60
C ALA A 102 -9.02 39.52 1.82
N THR A 103 -9.72 39.71 2.95
CA THR A 103 -10.21 41.02 3.38
C THR A 103 -9.07 41.99 3.69
N ALA A 104 -9.34 43.27 3.86
CA ALA A 104 -8.32 44.26 4.19
C ALA A 104 -7.56 43.91 5.48
N ASP A 105 -8.28 43.47 6.52
CA ASP A 105 -7.69 43.07 7.80
C ASP A 105 -6.87 41.82 7.70
N GLU A 106 -7.34 40.79 6.94
CA GLU A 106 -6.62 39.58 6.66
C GLU A 106 -5.32 39.87 5.89
N ARG A 107 -5.36 40.73 4.86
CA ARG A 107 -4.17 41.14 4.10
C ARG A 107 -3.17 41.90 4.99
N THR A 108 -3.66 42.81 5.82
CA THR A 108 -2.79 43.55 6.74
C THR A 108 -2.10 42.60 7.72
N PHE A 109 -2.81 41.62 8.21
CA PHE A 109 -2.21 40.56 9.06
C PHE A 109 -1.12 39.80 8.30
N LEU A 110 -1.41 39.30 7.08
CA LEU A 110 -0.46 38.53 6.29
C LEU A 110 0.81 39.34 5.95
N GLN A 111 0.64 40.60 5.54
CA GLN A 111 1.75 41.51 5.26
C GLN A 111 2.59 41.86 6.50
N GLY A 112 1.97 41.83 7.67
CA GLY A 112 2.68 42.01 8.95
C GLY A 112 3.53 40.80 9.36
N LEU A 113 3.34 39.64 8.76
CA LEU A 113 4.13 38.44 9.05
C LEU A 113 5.48 38.43 8.31
N GLY A 114 5.55 39.01 7.13
CA GLY A 114 6.76 38.98 6.31
C GLY A 114 6.49 39.30 4.84
N GLU A 115 7.37 38.85 3.96
CA GLU A 115 7.22 39.00 2.50
C GLU A 115 6.09 38.08 2.00
N VAL A 116 5.14 38.63 1.27
CA VAL A 116 3.95 37.91 0.78
C VAL A 116 3.94 37.87 -0.73
N SER A 117 3.75 36.69 -1.31
CA SER A 117 3.42 36.49 -2.71
C SER A 117 1.97 35.98 -2.83
N VAL A 118 1.24 36.56 -3.79
CA VAL A 118 -0.15 36.23 -4.07
C VAL A 118 -0.28 35.53 -5.40
N SER A 119 -0.92 34.39 -5.42
CA SER A 119 -1.26 33.69 -6.67
C SER A 119 -2.74 33.33 -6.71
N ALA A 120 -3.29 33.22 -7.93
CA ALA A 120 -4.65 32.78 -8.17
C ALA A 120 -4.63 31.62 -9.15
N GLY A 121 -5.29 30.53 -8.77
CA GLY A 121 -5.41 29.30 -9.56
C GLY A 121 -6.83 29.08 -10.03
N LEU A 122 -7.02 28.77 -11.30
CA LEU A 122 -8.31 28.37 -11.86
C LEU A 122 -8.08 27.50 -13.13
N ARG A 123 -9.14 26.86 -13.58
CA ARG A 123 -9.11 26.16 -14.88
C ARG A 123 -9.76 27.02 -15.95
N SER A 124 -9.22 26.94 -17.17
CA SER A 124 -9.77 27.65 -18.32
C SER A 124 -9.41 26.97 -19.62
N MET A 125 -10.01 27.43 -20.72
CA MET A 125 -9.67 26.95 -22.04
C MET A 125 -8.67 27.89 -22.72
N ALA A 126 -7.54 27.35 -23.15
CA ALA A 126 -6.61 28.02 -24.05
C ALA A 126 -7.02 27.74 -25.50
N ARG A 127 -7.17 28.79 -26.31
CA ARG A 127 -7.59 28.69 -27.70
C ARG A 127 -6.59 29.34 -28.66
N LEU A 128 -6.47 28.81 -29.85
CA LEU A 128 -5.75 29.54 -30.91
C LEU A 128 -6.60 30.71 -31.42
N PRO A 129 -6.00 31.82 -31.84
CA PRO A 129 -6.74 33.01 -32.32
C PRO A 129 -7.63 32.73 -33.52
N ASP A 130 -7.28 31.74 -34.34
CA ASP A 130 -8.06 31.29 -35.50
C ASP A 130 -9.18 30.27 -35.13
N GLY A 131 -9.27 29.86 -33.86
CA GLY A 131 -10.23 28.89 -33.39
C GLY A 131 -10.02 27.46 -33.92
N SER A 132 -8.83 27.17 -34.48
CA SER A 132 -8.51 25.86 -35.07
C SER A 132 -8.35 24.79 -34.01
N ASN A 133 -7.71 25.11 -32.85
CA ASN A 133 -7.45 24.17 -31.76
C ASN A 133 -7.61 24.85 -30.39
N GLN A 134 -7.84 24.01 -29.37
CA GLN A 134 -8.06 24.43 -27.99
C GLN A 134 -7.69 23.33 -27.01
N ALA A 135 -7.29 23.70 -25.78
CA ALA A 135 -6.95 22.77 -24.73
C ALA A 135 -7.34 23.32 -23.35
N LEU A 136 -7.79 22.44 -22.46
CA LEU A 136 -7.96 22.77 -21.06
C LEU A 136 -6.60 23.06 -20.45
N VAL A 137 -6.49 24.14 -19.67
CA VAL A 137 -5.27 24.53 -18.94
C VAL A 137 -5.57 24.77 -17.47
N GLU A 138 -4.60 24.47 -16.66
CA GLU A 138 -4.55 24.88 -15.26
C GLU A 138 -3.82 26.22 -15.19
N LEU A 139 -4.61 27.27 -15.11
CA LEU A 139 -4.12 28.64 -15.12
C LEU A 139 -3.62 29.04 -13.73
N LYS A 140 -2.40 29.54 -13.67
CA LYS A 140 -1.80 30.08 -12.44
C LYS A 140 -1.36 31.51 -12.71
N ALA A 141 -2.09 32.44 -12.11
CA ALA A 141 -1.72 33.82 -12.14
C ALA A 141 -0.87 34.17 -10.92
N VAL A 142 0.28 34.82 -11.15
CA VAL A 142 1.25 35.14 -10.10
C VAL A 142 1.56 36.62 -10.07
N ASP A 143 1.95 37.10 -8.88
CA ASP A 143 2.46 38.43 -8.69
C ASP A 143 3.97 38.53 -8.94
N GLY A 144 4.53 39.73 -8.79
CA GLY A 144 5.96 39.97 -9.01
C GLY A 144 6.90 39.41 -7.94
N ALA A 145 6.36 38.96 -6.80
CA ALA A 145 7.13 38.35 -5.69
C ALA A 145 7.30 36.83 -5.82
N TYR A 146 6.56 36.19 -6.69
CA TYR A 146 6.63 34.74 -6.92
C TYR A 146 7.88 34.34 -7.73
N PRO A 147 8.55 33.22 -7.34
CA PRO A 147 8.41 32.43 -6.12
C PRO A 147 9.25 33.00 -4.97
N LEU A 148 8.77 32.90 -3.73
CA LEU A 148 9.54 33.35 -2.55
C LEU A 148 10.72 32.41 -2.23
N TYR A 149 10.59 31.11 -2.53
CA TYR A 149 11.63 30.08 -2.43
C TYR A 149 11.66 29.24 -3.69
N GLY A 150 12.85 28.71 -4.01
CA GLY A 150 13.07 27.95 -5.25
C GLY A 150 13.25 28.84 -6.47
N LYS A 151 13.28 28.22 -7.65
CA LYS A 151 13.39 28.90 -8.94
C LYS A 151 12.46 28.27 -9.95
N LEU A 152 11.84 29.08 -10.78
CA LEU A 152 11.14 28.58 -11.94
C LEU A 152 12.18 28.34 -13.04
N GLU A 153 12.16 27.17 -13.64
CA GLU A 153 13.00 26.80 -14.77
C GLU A 153 12.19 26.82 -16.06
N SER A 154 12.71 27.53 -17.08
CA SER A 154 12.04 27.67 -18.37
C SER A 154 13.04 27.53 -19.54
N GLU A 155 12.54 27.13 -20.70
CA GLU A 155 13.28 27.07 -21.96
C GLU A 155 12.64 28.00 -23.01
N PRO A 156 13.32 29.06 -23.44
CA PRO A 156 14.63 29.55 -23.03
C PRO A 156 14.64 30.05 -21.58
N ALA A 157 15.78 29.90 -20.90
CA ALA A 157 15.97 30.36 -19.53
C ALA A 157 15.97 31.91 -19.47
N LYS A 158 14.88 32.48 -18.95
CA LYS A 158 14.71 33.93 -18.76
C LYS A 158 14.05 34.20 -17.40
N PRO A 159 14.28 35.41 -16.83
CA PRO A 159 13.58 35.79 -15.60
C PRO A 159 12.06 35.82 -15.80
N LEU A 160 11.32 35.31 -14.82
CA LEU A 160 9.86 35.24 -14.87
C LEU A 160 9.18 36.60 -15.14
N PRO A 161 9.58 37.72 -14.52
CA PRO A 161 9.00 39.01 -14.83
C PRO A 161 9.13 39.43 -16.32
N GLU A 162 10.21 39.06 -16.98
CA GLU A 162 10.42 39.32 -18.41
C GLU A 162 9.49 38.46 -19.28
N LEU A 163 9.32 37.17 -18.89
CA LEU A 163 8.46 36.24 -19.59
C LEU A 163 6.98 36.57 -19.47
N LEU A 164 6.56 37.18 -18.35
CA LEU A 164 5.18 37.58 -18.09
C LEU A 164 4.89 39.04 -18.44
N ALA A 165 5.89 39.79 -18.94
CA ALA A 165 5.73 41.19 -19.28
C ALA A 165 4.65 41.40 -20.36
N LYS A 166 3.95 42.54 -20.27
CA LYS A 166 2.97 42.95 -21.24
C LYS A 166 3.65 43.73 -22.39
N ASP A 167 3.38 43.32 -23.62
CA ASP A 167 3.82 43.98 -24.84
C ASP A 167 2.61 44.50 -25.62
N GLY A 168 2.34 45.81 -25.55
CA GLY A 168 1.12 46.39 -26.10
C GLY A 168 -0.14 45.86 -25.42
N GLU A 169 -0.99 45.13 -26.16
CA GLU A 169 -2.21 44.51 -25.66
C GLU A 169 -2.02 42.99 -25.37
N VAL A 170 -0.84 42.44 -25.64
CA VAL A 170 -0.53 41.02 -25.49
C VAL A 170 0.25 40.80 -24.21
N PHE A 171 -0.20 39.86 -23.37
CA PHE A 171 0.50 39.50 -22.14
C PHE A 171 1.43 38.32 -22.40
N GLY A 172 2.56 38.26 -21.68
CA GLY A 172 3.45 37.13 -21.71
C GLY A 172 2.98 35.95 -20.82
N ALA A 173 3.37 34.72 -21.18
CA ALA A 173 3.12 33.53 -20.39
C ALA A 173 4.21 32.50 -20.53
N VAL A 174 4.23 31.54 -19.56
CA VAL A 174 5.05 30.33 -19.59
C VAL A 174 4.11 29.11 -19.56
N ALA A 175 4.31 28.18 -20.50
CA ALA A 175 3.42 27.07 -20.73
C ALA A 175 4.11 25.71 -20.52
N ALA A 176 3.42 24.73 -19.93
CA ALA A 176 3.90 23.36 -19.86
C ALA A 176 4.09 22.75 -21.26
N PRO A 177 5.10 21.88 -21.49
CA PRO A 177 5.35 21.23 -22.79
C PRO A 177 4.12 20.57 -23.37
N LEU A 178 3.35 19.89 -22.54
CA LEU A 178 2.12 19.18 -22.94
C LEU A 178 1.05 20.13 -23.54
N LEU A 179 1.00 21.41 -23.11
CA LEU A 179 0.09 22.38 -23.70
C LEU A 179 0.50 22.72 -25.13
N LEU A 180 1.78 22.89 -25.37
CA LEU A 180 2.32 23.17 -26.68
C LEU A 180 2.03 22.02 -27.67
N GLU A 181 2.24 20.80 -27.21
CA GLU A 181 1.94 19.58 -27.99
C GLU A 181 0.45 19.49 -28.32
N ARG A 182 -0.43 19.70 -27.33
CA ARG A 182 -1.90 19.62 -27.51
C ARG A 182 -2.42 20.67 -28.48
N LEU A 183 -1.87 21.89 -28.44
CA LEU A 183 -2.26 22.95 -29.35
C LEU A 183 -1.54 22.90 -30.70
N GLY A 184 -0.45 22.12 -30.82
CA GLY A 184 0.38 22.05 -32.03
C GLY A 184 1.15 23.32 -32.30
N ILE A 185 1.63 24.03 -31.26
CA ILE A 185 2.32 25.31 -31.33
C ILE A 185 3.71 25.27 -30.72
N SER A 186 4.50 26.29 -30.98
CA SER A 186 5.84 26.49 -30.42
C SER A 186 5.91 27.78 -29.60
N PRO A 187 6.90 27.94 -28.70
CA PRO A 187 7.14 29.24 -28.05
C PRO A 187 7.20 30.38 -29.05
N GLY A 188 6.58 31.51 -28.69
CA GLY A 188 6.36 32.68 -29.57
C GLY A 188 4.93 32.77 -30.13
N ALA A 189 4.16 31.70 -30.12
CA ALA A 189 2.77 31.68 -30.58
C ALA A 189 1.84 32.43 -29.62
N GLU A 190 0.75 32.97 -30.17
CA GLU A 190 -0.30 33.63 -29.41
C GLU A 190 -1.48 32.71 -29.21
N ILE A 191 -2.08 32.78 -28.00
CA ILE A 191 -3.28 32.09 -27.59
C ILE A 191 -4.28 33.07 -26.98
N LEU A 192 -5.52 32.68 -26.88
CA LEU A 192 -6.57 33.40 -26.17
C LEU A 192 -6.93 32.68 -24.88
N ILE A 193 -6.99 33.41 -23.76
CA ILE A 193 -7.49 32.95 -22.47
C ILE A 193 -8.61 33.89 -22.05
N GLY A 194 -9.85 33.33 -22.02
CA GLY A 194 -11.00 34.20 -21.92
C GLY A 194 -10.96 35.28 -23.04
N ASN A 195 -10.92 36.56 -22.64
CA ASN A 195 -10.83 37.70 -23.55
C ASN A 195 -9.38 38.21 -23.73
N ALA A 196 -8.40 37.71 -22.99
CA ALA A 196 -7.02 38.16 -23.03
C ALA A 196 -6.21 37.47 -24.15
N ARG A 197 -5.37 38.26 -24.86
CA ARG A 197 -4.37 37.76 -25.80
C ARG A 197 -3.06 37.53 -25.06
N ILE A 198 -2.53 36.30 -25.19
CA ILE A 198 -1.36 35.85 -24.45
C ILE A 198 -0.36 35.24 -25.43
N ARG A 199 0.91 35.69 -25.34
CA ARG A 199 2.03 35.13 -26.09
C ARG A 199 2.83 34.21 -25.19
N ILE A 200 3.05 32.97 -25.61
CA ILE A 200 3.87 32.01 -24.90
C ILE A 200 5.35 32.35 -25.12
N GLY A 201 5.99 32.89 -24.07
CA GLY A 201 7.40 33.33 -24.12
C GLY A 201 8.40 32.21 -23.97
N ALA A 202 8.05 31.14 -23.23
CA ALA A 202 8.92 30.00 -22.92
C ALA A 202 8.13 28.76 -22.54
N THR A 203 8.79 27.62 -22.60
CA THR A 203 8.30 26.35 -22.07
C THR A 203 8.63 26.22 -20.58
N LEU A 204 7.70 25.80 -19.76
CA LEU A 204 7.88 25.51 -18.33
C LEU A 204 8.58 24.17 -18.15
N ALA A 205 9.81 24.18 -17.66
CA ALA A 205 10.56 22.97 -17.34
C ALA A 205 10.28 22.51 -15.91
N SER A 206 10.28 23.46 -14.94
CA SER A 206 10.00 23.15 -13.54
C SER A 206 9.44 24.36 -12.79
N GLU A 207 8.49 24.12 -11.88
CA GLU A 207 8.01 25.12 -10.91
C GLU A 207 8.13 24.58 -9.48
N PRO A 208 8.50 25.41 -8.47
CA PRO A 208 8.80 24.94 -7.13
C PRO A 208 7.62 24.25 -6.46
N ASP A 209 6.43 24.85 -6.54
CA ASP A 209 5.24 24.44 -5.81
C ASP A 209 4.28 23.52 -6.59
N ALA A 210 4.72 22.94 -7.70
CA ALA A 210 3.93 22.01 -8.50
C ALA A 210 3.34 20.84 -7.68
N LEU A 211 4.16 20.26 -6.80
CA LEU A 211 3.74 19.12 -5.96
C LEU A 211 2.77 19.52 -4.83
N SER A 212 2.91 20.74 -4.30
CA SER A 212 2.02 21.22 -3.24
C SER A 212 0.63 21.60 -3.76
N ASP A 213 0.54 22.02 -5.03
CA ASP A 213 -0.72 22.31 -5.71
C ASP A 213 -1.50 21.04 -6.04
N GLY A 214 -0.82 19.88 -5.98
CA GLY A 214 -1.39 18.56 -6.28
C GLY A 214 -1.21 18.16 -7.75
N PHE A 215 -1.69 16.97 -8.10
CA PHE A 215 -1.66 16.51 -9.49
C PHE A 215 -2.75 17.24 -10.27
N GLY A 216 -2.35 18.18 -11.16
CA GLY A 216 -3.27 18.87 -12.05
C GLY A 216 -3.81 17.95 -13.15
N PHE A 217 -5.09 18.09 -13.45
CA PHE A 217 -5.74 17.36 -14.56
C PHE A 217 -5.48 17.99 -15.94
N ALA A 218 -4.84 19.15 -15.98
CA ALA A 218 -4.54 19.89 -17.21
C ALA A 218 -3.11 20.44 -17.18
N PRO A 219 -2.49 20.70 -18.36
CA PRO A 219 -1.18 21.32 -18.43
C PRO A 219 -1.20 22.73 -17.83
N ARG A 220 -0.12 23.07 -17.11
CA ARG A 220 0.06 24.36 -16.45
C ARG A 220 0.27 25.46 -17.49
N LEU A 221 -0.42 26.59 -17.27
CA LEU A 221 -0.16 27.85 -17.94
C LEU A 221 0.00 28.95 -16.89
N MET A 222 1.19 29.55 -16.84
CA MET A 222 1.49 30.62 -15.89
C MET A 222 1.39 31.99 -16.56
N ILE A 223 0.64 32.91 -15.95
CA ILE A 223 0.42 34.29 -16.42
C ILE A 223 0.61 35.29 -15.28
N SER A 224 0.63 36.57 -15.58
CA SER A 224 0.60 37.65 -14.60
C SER A 224 -0.82 37.83 -14.01
N SER A 225 -0.93 38.40 -12.79
CA SER A 225 -2.20 38.77 -12.18
C SER A 225 -2.98 39.80 -13.05
N ASP A 226 -2.26 40.66 -13.78
CA ASP A 226 -2.87 41.64 -14.71
C ASP A 226 -3.51 40.95 -15.94
N ALA A 227 -2.85 39.89 -16.45
CA ALA A 227 -3.38 39.08 -17.53
C ALA A 227 -4.67 38.37 -17.10
N LEU A 228 -4.72 37.86 -15.86
CA LEU A 228 -5.92 37.26 -15.29
C LEU A 228 -7.06 38.28 -15.20
N ALA A 229 -6.81 39.49 -14.73
CA ALA A 229 -7.81 40.53 -14.67
C ALA A 229 -8.34 40.90 -16.08
N ALA A 230 -7.47 40.97 -17.09
CA ALA A 230 -7.85 41.26 -18.48
C ALA A 230 -8.61 40.09 -19.14
N SER A 231 -8.47 38.85 -18.66
CA SER A 231 -9.14 37.67 -19.25
C SER A 231 -10.64 37.66 -19.04
N GLY A 232 -11.15 38.35 -18.01
CA GLY A 232 -12.57 38.35 -17.65
C GLY A 232 -13.07 37.04 -17.04
N LEU A 233 -12.18 36.12 -16.67
CA LEU A 233 -12.51 34.79 -16.10
C LEU A 233 -13.00 34.87 -14.66
N VAL A 234 -12.55 35.86 -13.88
CA VAL A 234 -12.93 36.01 -12.48
C VAL A 234 -14.24 36.79 -12.41
N GLN A 235 -15.32 36.07 -12.26
CA GLN A 235 -16.69 36.60 -12.13
C GLN A 235 -17.32 36.13 -10.82
N THR A 236 -18.51 36.67 -10.51
CA THR A 236 -19.24 36.23 -9.29
C THR A 236 -19.61 34.75 -9.45
N GLY A 237 -19.09 33.91 -8.52
CA GLY A 237 -19.32 32.48 -8.53
C GLY A 237 -18.23 31.64 -9.24
N SER A 238 -17.26 32.31 -9.91
CA SER A 238 -16.14 31.57 -10.54
C SER A 238 -15.33 30.79 -9.51
N LEU A 239 -14.85 29.61 -9.91
CA LEU A 239 -14.03 28.72 -9.07
C LEU A 239 -12.58 29.18 -9.08
N VAL A 240 -12.21 30.11 -8.24
CA VAL A 240 -10.85 30.65 -8.12
C VAL A 240 -10.27 30.35 -6.74
N GLU A 241 -9.08 29.76 -6.73
CA GLU A 241 -8.30 29.54 -5.50
C GLU A 241 -7.29 30.69 -5.35
N HIS A 242 -7.42 31.46 -4.30
CA HIS A 242 -6.46 32.51 -3.95
C HIS A 242 -5.48 32.01 -2.92
N THR A 243 -4.19 32.03 -3.24
CA THR A 243 -3.12 31.53 -2.39
C THR A 243 -2.21 32.68 -1.97
N TYR A 244 -1.98 32.80 -0.68
CA TYR A 244 -1.09 33.76 -0.05
C TYR A 244 0.08 33.00 0.57
N LYS A 245 1.28 33.13 -0.01
CA LYS A 245 2.50 32.50 0.48
C LYS A 245 3.30 33.53 1.23
N VAL A 246 3.83 33.16 2.39
CA VAL A 246 4.55 34.08 3.26
C VAL A 246 5.94 33.54 3.53
N ARG A 247 6.95 34.40 3.33
CA ARG A 247 8.30 34.19 3.83
C ARG A 247 8.44 34.89 5.15
N LEU A 248 8.74 34.13 6.20
CA LEU A 248 8.88 34.64 7.55
C LEU A 248 10.32 35.13 7.82
N PRO A 249 10.49 36.11 8.71
CA PRO A 249 11.83 36.46 9.21
C PRO A 249 12.51 35.31 9.94
N ASP A 250 11.74 34.51 10.71
CA ASP A 250 12.20 33.28 11.34
C ASP A 250 11.21 32.12 11.05
N PRO A 251 11.65 31.09 10.31
CA PRO A 251 10.82 29.92 10.04
C PRO A 251 10.38 29.14 11.31
N ALA A 252 11.09 29.32 12.44
CA ALA A 252 10.73 28.64 13.69
C ALA A 252 9.38 29.15 14.24
N ASP A 253 8.90 30.33 13.81
CA ASP A 253 7.63 30.92 14.26
C ASP A 253 6.39 30.31 13.56
N VAL A 254 6.57 29.46 12.53
CA VAL A 254 5.46 28.85 11.76
C VAL A 254 4.36 28.24 12.64
N PRO A 255 4.65 27.42 13.69
CA PRO A 255 3.60 26.86 14.54
C PRO A 255 2.82 27.93 15.33
N LEU A 256 3.52 28.97 15.81
CA LEU A 256 2.94 30.07 16.57
C LEU A 256 2.01 30.90 15.67
N ILE A 257 2.47 31.25 14.48
CA ILE A 257 1.72 32.04 13.50
C ILE A 257 0.45 31.32 13.07
N ARG A 258 0.53 29.99 12.87
CA ARG A 258 -0.65 29.20 12.56
C ARG A 258 -1.73 29.33 13.65
N VAL A 259 -1.35 29.16 14.91
CA VAL A 259 -2.29 29.31 16.05
C VAL A 259 -2.84 30.73 16.15
N GLN A 260 -1.99 31.74 15.92
CA GLN A 260 -2.43 33.14 15.90
C GLN A 260 -3.45 33.43 14.80
N ALA A 261 -3.20 32.90 13.58
CA ALA A 261 -4.11 33.07 12.44
C ALA A 261 -5.47 32.40 12.70
N GLU A 262 -5.47 31.16 13.17
CA GLU A 262 -6.69 30.42 13.51
C GLU A 262 -7.49 31.11 14.65
N THR A 263 -6.78 31.67 15.64
CA THR A 263 -7.42 32.36 16.77
C THR A 263 -7.98 33.74 16.40
N ARG A 264 -7.23 34.51 15.61
CA ARG A 264 -7.60 35.87 15.23
C ARG A 264 -8.69 35.93 14.17
N PHE A 265 -8.70 34.96 13.26
CA PHE A 265 -9.64 34.90 12.14
C PHE A 265 -10.34 33.54 12.06
N PRO A 266 -11.11 33.14 13.10
CA PRO A 266 -11.75 31.83 13.16
C PRO A 266 -12.78 31.63 12.03
N SER A 267 -13.36 32.71 11.53
CA SER A 267 -14.33 32.71 10.43
C SER A 267 -13.71 32.88 9.04
N ALA A 268 -12.39 33.07 8.93
CA ALA A 268 -11.74 33.30 7.63
C ALA A 268 -11.87 32.11 6.67
N GLY A 269 -11.87 30.87 7.20
CA GLY A 269 -11.92 29.63 6.39
C GLY A 269 -10.63 29.35 5.64
N TRP A 270 -9.53 29.82 6.15
CA TRP A 270 -8.23 29.52 5.58
C TRP A 270 -7.90 28.02 5.63
N SER A 271 -7.44 27.46 4.54
CA SER A 271 -6.65 26.24 4.52
C SER A 271 -5.20 26.63 4.72
N ILE A 272 -4.61 26.28 5.87
CA ILE A 272 -3.25 26.67 6.21
C ILE A 272 -2.33 25.49 6.01
N ARG A 273 -1.30 25.63 5.14
CA ARG A 273 -0.24 24.65 4.96
C ARG A 273 1.10 25.25 5.41
N THR A 274 1.95 24.41 5.96
CA THR A 274 3.27 24.80 6.47
C THR A 274 4.36 24.04 5.72
N SER A 275 5.56 24.58 5.70
CA SER A 275 6.72 23.92 5.07
C SER A 275 6.99 22.53 5.61
N GLY A 276 6.72 22.26 6.90
CA GLY A 276 6.82 20.92 7.47
C GLY A 276 5.76 19.92 6.96
N ASN A 277 4.70 20.40 6.29
CA ASN A 277 3.63 19.57 5.70
C ASN A 277 3.15 20.20 4.38
N ALA A 278 4.09 20.38 3.44
CA ALA A 278 3.84 21.07 2.16
C ALA A 278 2.84 20.31 1.26
N ALA A 279 2.84 18.97 1.28
CA ALA A 279 2.00 18.12 0.45
C ALA A 279 1.25 17.06 1.29
N PRO A 280 0.21 17.44 2.10
CA PRO A 280 -0.43 16.53 3.06
C PRO A 280 -1.07 15.30 2.41
N SER A 281 -1.76 15.48 1.27
CA SER A 281 -2.43 14.38 0.55
C SER A 281 -1.43 13.38 -0.02
N LEU A 282 -0.34 13.87 -0.61
CA LEU A 282 0.72 13.02 -1.13
C LEU A 282 1.38 12.21 0.00
N ASN A 283 1.70 12.88 1.12
CA ASN A 283 2.31 12.23 2.28
C ASN A 283 1.38 11.16 2.88
N ALA A 284 0.08 11.44 2.99
CA ALA A 284 -0.91 10.47 3.48
C ALA A 284 -1.00 9.24 2.56
N ASN A 285 -1.01 9.44 1.23
CA ASN A 285 -1.07 8.35 0.26
C ASN A 285 0.21 7.49 0.29
N ILE A 286 1.39 8.14 0.34
CA ILE A 286 2.68 7.44 0.48
C ILE A 286 2.69 6.59 1.76
N THR A 287 2.22 7.15 2.86
CA THR A 287 2.18 6.46 4.16
C THR A 287 1.25 5.25 4.14
N ARG A 288 0.04 5.38 3.59
CA ARG A 288 -0.92 4.26 3.43
C ARG A 288 -0.35 3.16 2.54
N PHE A 289 0.24 3.54 1.41
CA PHE A 289 0.85 2.59 0.49
C PHE A 289 2.07 1.89 1.08
N SER A 290 2.92 2.63 1.80
CA SER A 290 4.04 2.07 2.55
C SER A 290 3.58 1.08 3.62
N GLN A 291 2.51 1.39 4.36
CA GLN A 291 1.92 0.47 5.32
C GLN A 291 1.45 -0.83 4.65
N PHE A 292 0.75 -0.73 3.52
CA PHE A 292 0.33 -1.90 2.75
C PHE A 292 1.53 -2.77 2.32
N LEU A 293 2.55 -2.17 1.72
CA LEU A 293 3.76 -2.89 1.28
C LEU A 293 4.54 -3.49 2.46
N THR A 294 4.56 -2.81 3.61
CA THR A 294 5.17 -3.33 4.84
C THR A 294 4.44 -4.58 5.35
N LEU A 295 3.10 -4.59 5.30
CA LEU A 295 2.29 -5.78 5.64
C LEU A 295 2.56 -6.94 4.67
N VAL A 296 2.71 -6.66 3.38
CA VAL A 296 3.12 -7.67 2.38
C VAL A 296 4.52 -8.20 2.69
N GLY A 297 5.47 -7.33 3.01
CA GLY A 297 6.83 -7.70 3.41
C GLY A 297 6.85 -8.53 4.69
N LEU A 298 6.04 -8.16 5.69
CA LEU A 298 5.88 -8.92 6.93
C LEU A 298 5.25 -10.30 6.68
N THR A 299 4.26 -10.37 5.79
CA THR A 299 3.68 -11.66 5.36
C THR A 299 4.74 -12.54 4.69
N ALA A 300 5.52 -11.99 3.77
CA ALA A 300 6.63 -12.71 3.13
C ALA A 300 7.68 -13.19 4.15
N LEU A 301 7.98 -12.37 5.17
CA LEU A 301 8.89 -12.72 6.25
C LEU A 301 8.32 -13.83 7.14
N ILE A 302 7.03 -13.83 7.45
CA ILE A 302 6.36 -14.88 8.23
C ILE A 302 6.31 -16.19 7.43
N VAL A 303 5.94 -16.12 6.15
CA VAL A 303 6.00 -17.28 5.24
C VAL A 303 7.42 -17.81 5.16
N GLY A 304 8.42 -16.94 4.98
CA GLY A 304 9.84 -17.25 5.03
C GLY A 304 10.26 -17.87 6.36
N GLY A 305 9.68 -17.43 7.49
CA GLY A 305 9.88 -17.99 8.82
C GLY A 305 9.48 -19.47 8.92
N VAL A 306 8.37 -19.86 8.27
CA VAL A 306 8.00 -21.29 8.16
C VAL A 306 9.07 -22.06 7.37
N GLY A 307 9.64 -21.45 6.32
CA GLY A 307 10.78 -22.00 5.57
C GLY A 307 12.03 -22.16 6.45
N VAL A 308 12.31 -21.15 7.29
CA VAL A 308 13.36 -21.19 8.31
C VAL A 308 13.16 -22.35 9.28
N ALA A 309 11.96 -22.52 9.82
CA ALA A 309 11.64 -23.64 10.73
C ALA A 309 11.87 -25.01 10.07
N ASN A 310 11.46 -25.16 8.81
CA ASN A 310 11.66 -26.38 8.04
C ASN A 310 13.15 -26.63 7.73
N ALA A 311 13.89 -25.61 7.36
CA ALA A 311 15.34 -25.69 7.09
C ALA A 311 16.13 -26.05 8.35
N VAL A 312 15.84 -25.40 9.49
CA VAL A 312 16.46 -25.69 10.78
C VAL A 312 16.13 -27.12 11.23
N ARG A 313 14.87 -27.55 11.09
CA ARG A 313 14.49 -28.95 11.39
C ARG A 313 15.27 -29.93 10.54
N SER A 314 15.32 -29.74 9.23
CA SER A 314 16.06 -30.61 8.31
C SER A 314 17.56 -30.68 8.63
N TYR A 315 18.14 -29.55 8.95
CA TYR A 315 19.56 -29.46 9.35
C TYR A 315 19.84 -30.23 10.63
N LEU A 316 19.04 -30.00 11.69
CA LEU A 316 19.20 -30.67 12.97
C LEU A 316 18.95 -32.18 12.86
N ASP A 317 18.00 -32.60 12.04
CA ASP A 317 17.76 -34.00 11.73
C ASP A 317 18.97 -34.65 11.03
N GLY A 318 19.65 -33.91 10.15
CA GLY A 318 20.89 -34.36 9.50
C GLY A 318 22.09 -34.44 10.44
N LYS A 319 22.03 -33.74 11.58
CA LYS A 319 23.11 -33.68 12.58
C LYS A 319 22.83 -34.56 13.80
N ARG A 320 21.80 -35.41 13.78
CA ARG A 320 21.42 -36.27 14.94
C ARG A 320 22.57 -37.15 15.43
N SER A 321 23.37 -37.76 14.55
CA SER A 321 24.54 -38.56 14.90
C SER A 321 25.61 -37.72 15.60
N VAL A 322 25.89 -36.52 15.09
CA VAL A 322 26.85 -35.58 15.70
C VAL A 322 26.37 -35.11 17.06
N ILE A 323 25.07 -34.81 17.21
CA ILE A 323 24.44 -34.44 18.50
C ILE A 323 24.58 -35.59 19.49
N ALA A 324 24.31 -36.81 19.06
CA ALA A 324 24.44 -38.01 19.91
C ALA A 324 25.91 -38.23 20.29
N THR A 325 26.87 -38.07 19.39
CA THR A 325 28.31 -38.15 19.68
C THR A 325 28.75 -37.13 20.73
N PHE A 326 28.34 -35.85 20.60
CA PHE A 326 28.66 -34.85 21.64
C PHE A 326 28.10 -35.25 23.00
N LYS A 327 26.90 -35.80 23.06
CA LYS A 327 26.32 -36.28 24.34
C LYS A 327 27.01 -37.53 24.88
N CYS A 328 27.45 -38.44 24.04
CA CYS A 328 28.26 -39.59 24.46
C CYS A 328 29.62 -39.16 25.04
N LEU A 329 30.19 -38.06 24.52
CA LEU A 329 31.43 -37.45 25.02
C LEU A 329 31.19 -36.58 26.29
N GLY A 330 29.98 -36.59 26.86
CA GLY A 330 29.68 -35.87 28.11
C GLY A 330 29.22 -34.41 27.93
N ALA A 331 29.00 -33.93 26.71
CA ALA A 331 28.53 -32.56 26.50
C ALA A 331 27.10 -32.38 27.05
N PRO A 332 26.85 -31.37 27.92
CA PRO A 332 25.52 -31.10 28.40
C PRO A 332 24.59 -30.63 27.25
N ALA A 333 23.31 -31.02 27.33
CA ALA A 333 22.33 -30.69 26.33
C ALA A 333 22.16 -29.19 26.07
N SER A 334 22.48 -28.34 27.04
CA SER A 334 22.50 -26.86 26.93
C SER A 334 23.61 -26.37 26.01
N LEU A 335 24.83 -26.94 26.13
CA LEU A 335 25.96 -26.60 25.29
C LEU A 335 25.68 -26.96 23.83
N VAL A 336 25.12 -28.15 23.56
CA VAL A 336 24.75 -28.59 22.22
C VAL A 336 23.71 -27.62 21.62
N ALA A 337 22.69 -27.24 22.41
CA ALA A 337 21.70 -26.26 21.98
C ALA A 337 22.32 -24.89 21.67
N MET A 338 23.27 -24.41 22.49
CA MET A 338 24.01 -23.14 22.27
C MET A 338 24.84 -23.18 20.98
N ILE A 339 25.52 -24.28 20.68
CA ILE A 339 26.32 -24.43 19.44
C ILE A 339 25.41 -24.25 18.21
N TYR A 340 24.28 -24.96 18.15
CA TYR A 340 23.37 -24.89 17.02
C TYR A 340 22.61 -23.55 16.97
N LEU A 341 22.27 -22.95 18.10
CA LEU A 341 21.70 -21.61 18.15
C LEU A 341 22.67 -20.57 17.61
N ALA A 342 23.97 -20.65 18.00
CA ALA A 342 24.99 -19.74 17.47
C ALA A 342 25.17 -19.89 15.94
N GLN A 343 25.12 -21.12 15.41
CA GLN A 343 25.16 -21.35 13.96
C GLN A 343 23.97 -20.70 13.24
N ILE A 344 22.76 -20.95 13.75
CA ILE A 344 21.53 -20.40 13.18
C ILE A 344 21.56 -18.87 13.19
N LEU A 345 22.01 -18.25 14.31
CA LEU A 345 22.15 -16.81 14.42
C LEU A 345 23.18 -16.23 13.45
N MET A 346 24.34 -16.88 13.29
CA MET A 346 25.34 -16.42 12.31
C MET A 346 24.80 -16.44 10.88
N ILE A 347 24.08 -17.50 10.52
CA ILE A 347 23.46 -17.59 9.17
C ILE A 347 22.33 -16.56 9.01
N ALA A 348 21.54 -16.36 10.08
CA ALA A 348 20.51 -15.32 10.09
C ALA A 348 21.12 -13.91 9.89
N LEU A 349 22.22 -13.61 10.58
CA LEU A 349 22.92 -12.32 10.45
C LEU A 349 23.48 -12.12 9.03
N ILE A 350 24.01 -13.17 8.39
CA ILE A 350 24.44 -13.11 6.99
C ILE A 350 23.24 -12.85 6.09
N GLY A 351 22.11 -13.56 6.30
CA GLY A 351 20.88 -13.35 5.53
C GLY A 351 20.31 -11.95 5.70
N ILE A 352 20.30 -11.44 6.95
CA ILE A 352 19.88 -10.08 7.26
C ILE A 352 20.81 -9.07 6.57
N ALA A 353 22.13 -9.23 6.64
CA ALA A 353 23.09 -8.34 6.01
C ALA A 353 22.87 -8.26 4.49
N ILE A 354 22.69 -9.41 3.83
CA ILE A 354 22.35 -9.48 2.39
C ILE A 354 21.01 -8.75 2.14
N GLY A 355 20.00 -9.02 2.97
CA GLY A 355 18.68 -8.38 2.87
C GLY A 355 18.74 -6.86 3.04
N LEU A 356 19.53 -6.37 4.00
CA LEU A 356 19.72 -4.94 4.21
C LEU A 356 20.42 -4.26 3.03
N VAL A 357 21.45 -4.90 2.46
CA VAL A 357 22.13 -4.36 1.27
C VAL A 357 21.16 -4.29 0.08
N LEU A 358 20.42 -5.37 -0.18
CA LEU A 358 19.43 -5.38 -1.25
C LEU A 358 18.30 -4.36 -1.01
N GLY A 359 17.82 -4.26 0.24
CA GLY A 359 16.79 -3.29 0.61
C GLY A 359 17.26 -1.84 0.51
N ALA A 360 18.51 -1.54 0.89
CA ALA A 360 19.10 -0.21 0.77
C ALA A 360 19.30 0.22 -0.70
N LEU A 361 19.40 -0.71 -1.64
CA LEU A 361 19.48 -0.43 -3.08
C LEU A 361 18.11 -0.09 -3.71
N ILE A 362 17.00 -0.49 -3.08
CA ILE A 362 15.65 -0.28 -3.66
C ILE A 362 15.33 1.20 -3.86
N PRO A 363 15.54 2.13 -2.89
CA PRO A 363 15.30 3.55 -3.13
C PRO A 363 16.11 4.11 -4.30
N PHE A 364 17.37 3.68 -4.45
CA PHE A 364 18.25 4.12 -5.53
C PHE A 364 17.74 3.66 -6.90
N VAL A 365 17.31 2.40 -7.01
CA VAL A 365 16.72 1.87 -8.25
C VAL A 365 15.37 2.57 -8.53
N ALA A 366 14.53 2.73 -7.51
CA ALA A 366 13.24 3.41 -7.63
C ALA A 366 13.41 4.88 -8.07
N ALA A 367 14.44 5.57 -7.59
CA ALA A 367 14.75 6.95 -7.99
C ALA A 367 14.95 7.10 -9.49
N GLN A 368 15.57 6.13 -10.16
CA GLN A 368 15.76 6.17 -11.61
C GLN A 368 14.43 6.07 -12.38
N PHE A 369 13.44 5.34 -11.83
CA PHE A 369 12.10 5.22 -12.43
C PHE A 369 11.18 6.38 -12.05
N LEU A 370 11.42 7.05 -10.91
CA LEU A 370 10.63 8.17 -10.41
C LEU A 370 11.17 9.55 -10.85
N ALA A 371 12.38 9.62 -11.39
CA ALA A 371 13.04 10.86 -11.80
C ALA A 371 12.23 11.71 -12.82
N GLY A 372 11.33 11.08 -13.60
CA GLY A 372 10.41 11.78 -14.50
C GLY A 372 9.07 12.18 -13.89
N LEU A 373 8.78 11.73 -12.66
CA LEU A 373 7.47 11.90 -12.00
C LEU A 373 7.52 12.86 -10.81
N LEU A 374 8.66 12.89 -10.14
CA LEU A 374 8.88 13.75 -8.98
C LEU A 374 10.07 14.66 -9.29
N PRO A 375 9.93 15.97 -9.31
CA PRO A 375 11.03 16.93 -9.51
C PRO A 375 11.92 17.02 -8.25
N VAL A 376 12.09 15.90 -7.56
CA VAL A 376 12.84 15.81 -6.32
C VAL A 376 14.13 15.06 -6.60
N SER A 377 15.26 15.72 -6.39
CA SER A 377 16.58 15.10 -6.47
C SER A 377 16.70 14.07 -5.36
N THR A 378 16.61 12.78 -5.68
CA THR A 378 16.83 11.70 -4.73
C THR A 378 18.31 11.53 -4.47
N ALA A 379 18.83 12.19 -3.45
CA ALA A 379 20.18 11.95 -2.98
C ALA A 379 20.29 10.51 -2.44
N PHE A 380 21.41 9.84 -2.69
CA PHE A 380 21.69 8.53 -2.13
C PHE A 380 21.94 8.70 -0.62
N VAL A 381 20.90 8.45 0.18
CA VAL A 381 20.97 8.52 1.65
C VAL A 381 20.62 7.15 2.21
N LEU A 382 21.44 6.68 3.14
CA LEU A 382 21.12 5.48 3.93
C LEU A 382 20.24 5.89 5.11
N TYR A 383 19.19 5.12 5.36
CA TYR A 383 18.22 5.34 6.45
C TYR A 383 18.44 4.32 7.58
N PRO A 384 19.30 4.63 8.59
CA PRO A 384 19.64 3.66 9.63
C PRO A 384 18.43 3.17 10.44
N SER A 385 17.43 4.02 10.64
CA SER A 385 16.19 3.68 11.35
C SER A 385 15.39 2.60 10.62
N ALA A 386 15.20 2.76 9.30
CA ALA A 386 14.50 1.78 8.46
C ALA A 386 15.27 0.45 8.39
N LEU A 387 16.59 0.53 8.21
CA LEU A 387 17.47 -0.65 8.17
C LEU A 387 17.52 -1.37 9.51
N GLY A 388 17.61 -0.64 10.62
CA GLY A 388 17.60 -1.19 11.98
C GLY A 388 16.29 -1.90 12.31
N LEU A 389 15.17 -1.30 11.92
CA LEU A 389 13.84 -1.90 12.07
C LEU A 389 13.74 -3.23 11.27
N ALA A 390 14.18 -3.23 10.01
CA ALA A 390 14.18 -4.43 9.17
C ALA A 390 15.10 -5.54 9.73
N ALA A 391 16.28 -5.18 10.24
CA ALA A 391 17.20 -6.10 10.90
C ALA A 391 16.56 -6.74 12.13
N LEU A 392 15.86 -5.95 12.94
CA LEU A 392 15.17 -6.45 14.14
C LEU A 392 14.01 -7.39 13.78
N PHE A 393 13.22 -7.07 12.74
CA PHE A 393 12.20 -7.96 12.20
C PHE A 393 12.80 -9.30 11.74
N GLY A 394 13.89 -9.25 10.98
CA GLY A 394 14.60 -10.44 10.49
C GLY A 394 15.13 -11.31 11.62
N LEU A 395 15.75 -10.69 12.63
CA LEU A 395 16.31 -11.38 13.80
C LEU A 395 15.23 -12.04 14.67
N LEU A 396 14.16 -11.29 15.00
CA LEU A 396 13.04 -11.82 15.77
C LEU A 396 12.33 -12.96 15.04
N THR A 397 12.18 -12.86 13.72
CA THR A 397 11.60 -13.93 12.89
C THR A 397 12.50 -15.17 12.92
N ALA A 398 13.81 -15.01 12.67
CA ALA A 398 14.75 -16.13 12.71
C ALA A 398 14.71 -16.85 14.06
N LEU A 399 14.71 -16.11 15.17
CA LEU A 399 14.63 -16.67 16.52
C LEU A 399 13.29 -17.35 16.79
N THR A 400 12.17 -16.70 16.47
CA THR A 400 10.81 -17.25 16.69
C THR A 400 10.65 -18.64 16.05
N PHE A 401 11.09 -18.76 14.80
CA PHE A 401 10.92 -19.98 14.05
C PHE A 401 12.03 -21.04 14.29
N ALA A 402 13.22 -20.64 14.79
CA ALA A 402 14.33 -21.56 15.06
C ALA A 402 14.28 -22.20 16.47
N ILE A 403 13.76 -21.49 17.48
CA ILE A 403 13.81 -21.93 18.89
C ILE A 403 13.03 -23.25 19.10
N LEU A 404 11.87 -23.43 18.46
CA LEU A 404 11.05 -24.63 18.63
C LEU A 404 11.73 -25.91 18.05
N PRO A 405 12.25 -25.92 16.80
CA PRO A 405 13.04 -27.05 16.32
C PRO A 405 14.27 -27.35 17.17
N LEU A 406 14.97 -26.33 17.65
CA LEU A 406 16.14 -26.47 18.52
C LEU A 406 15.77 -27.13 19.86
N GLY A 407 14.65 -26.74 20.47
CA GLY A 407 14.14 -27.36 21.69
C GLY A 407 13.82 -28.84 21.55
N ARG A 408 13.39 -29.28 20.36
CA ARG A 408 13.19 -30.72 20.04
C ARG A 408 14.52 -31.45 19.90
N ALA A 409 15.52 -30.87 19.22
CA ALA A 409 16.85 -31.45 19.05
C ALA A 409 17.55 -31.71 20.39
N ARG A 410 17.30 -30.92 21.44
CA ARG A 410 17.79 -31.17 22.80
C ARG A 410 17.36 -32.52 23.36
N ARG A 411 16.25 -33.08 22.94
CA ARG A 411 15.70 -34.37 23.45
C ARG A 411 16.27 -35.60 22.74
N VAL A 412 17.12 -35.46 21.75
CA VAL A 412 17.80 -36.58 21.09
C VAL A 412 18.65 -37.31 22.15
N PRO A 413 18.39 -38.61 22.45
CA PRO A 413 19.17 -39.37 23.43
C PRO A 413 20.52 -39.77 22.86
N ALA A 414 21.54 -40.00 23.71
CA ALA A 414 22.83 -40.52 23.28
C ALA A 414 22.72 -41.88 22.60
N THR A 415 21.75 -42.70 23.01
CA THR A 415 21.46 -44.02 22.41
C THR A 415 20.98 -43.96 20.95
N ALA A 416 20.64 -42.79 20.44
CA ALA A 416 20.30 -42.57 19.02
C ALA A 416 21.46 -42.88 18.05
N LEU A 417 22.71 -42.95 18.56
CA LEU A 417 23.89 -43.36 17.81
C LEU A 417 23.79 -44.83 17.39
N PHE A 418 23.15 -45.66 18.20
CA PHE A 418 23.04 -47.14 18.01
C PHE A 418 21.71 -47.58 17.37
N ARG A 419 20.75 -46.64 17.21
CA ARG A 419 19.45 -46.87 16.59
C ARG A 419 19.27 -45.90 15.42
N GLN A 420 19.56 -46.32 14.23
CA GLN A 420 19.47 -45.51 13.01
C GLN A 420 18.03 -45.12 12.59
N GLN A 421 17.01 -45.81 13.11
CA GLN A 421 15.60 -45.57 12.75
C GLN A 421 14.65 -45.61 13.92
N GLY A 422 13.62 -44.77 13.90
CA GLY A 422 12.41 -44.94 14.70
C GLY A 422 12.25 -44.10 15.95
N PHE A 423 13.20 -43.22 16.34
CA PHE A 423 13.01 -42.35 17.50
C PHE A 423 12.63 -40.95 17.05
N GLU A 424 11.35 -40.65 16.88
CA GLU A 424 10.85 -39.30 16.90
C GLU A 424 10.60 -38.91 18.35
N PRO A 425 11.26 -37.83 18.86
CA PRO A 425 10.94 -37.34 20.20
C PRO A 425 9.51 -36.82 20.20
N ALA A 426 8.61 -37.66 20.72
CA ALA A 426 7.21 -37.32 20.92
C ALA A 426 7.10 -36.25 22.02
N GLY A 427 6.28 -35.21 21.78
CA GLY A 427 5.89 -34.21 22.76
C GLY A 427 6.41 -32.79 22.50
N LEU A 428 5.86 -31.86 23.29
CA LEU A 428 6.19 -30.43 23.21
C LEU A 428 7.60 -30.19 23.73
N PRO A 429 8.34 -29.20 23.17
CA PRO A 429 9.65 -28.79 23.70
C PRO A 429 9.58 -28.43 25.18
N ALA A 430 10.73 -28.40 25.86
CA ALA A 430 10.80 -27.97 27.27
C ALA A 430 10.29 -26.53 27.43
N LEU A 431 9.67 -26.25 28.58
CA LEU A 431 9.02 -24.95 28.88
C LEU A 431 9.86 -23.71 28.53
N PRO A 432 11.20 -23.66 28.80
CA PRO A 432 12.00 -22.48 28.48
C PRO A 432 12.09 -22.18 26.96
N TYR A 433 12.01 -23.19 26.09
CA TYR A 433 12.00 -23.01 24.65
C TYR A 433 10.62 -22.52 24.15
N LEU A 434 9.54 -22.98 24.77
CA LEU A 434 8.18 -22.47 24.51
C LEU A 434 8.07 -21.01 24.96
N ALA A 435 8.56 -20.70 26.16
CA ALA A 435 8.57 -19.33 26.67
C ALA A 435 9.45 -18.41 25.79
N GLY A 436 10.65 -18.86 25.40
CA GLY A 436 11.51 -18.09 24.49
C GLY A 436 10.89 -17.83 23.13
N ALA A 437 10.24 -18.82 22.53
CA ALA A 437 9.52 -18.65 21.26
C ALA A 437 8.33 -17.69 21.40
N PHE A 438 7.59 -17.79 22.52
CA PHE A 438 6.48 -16.88 22.81
C PHE A 438 6.95 -15.44 23.02
N ILE A 439 8.04 -15.21 23.75
CA ILE A 439 8.63 -13.87 23.95
C ILE A 439 9.08 -13.27 22.60
N CYS A 440 9.77 -14.05 21.76
CA CYS A 440 10.18 -13.59 20.43
C CYS A 440 8.97 -13.28 19.54
N LEU A 441 7.92 -14.12 19.57
CA LEU A 441 6.68 -13.89 18.84
C LEU A 441 5.95 -12.64 19.34
N ALA A 442 5.86 -12.47 20.65
CA ALA A 442 5.26 -11.28 21.26
C ALA A 442 6.07 -10.02 20.92
N GLY A 443 7.41 -10.13 20.93
CA GLY A 443 8.30 -9.05 20.49
C GLY A 443 8.10 -8.69 19.01
N LEU A 444 7.96 -9.69 18.13
CA LEU A 444 7.67 -9.50 16.71
C LEU A 444 6.31 -8.82 16.50
N ALA A 445 5.28 -9.27 17.19
CA ALA A 445 3.94 -8.69 17.15
C ALA A 445 3.94 -7.25 17.71
N GLY A 446 4.59 -7.02 18.85
CA GLY A 446 4.73 -5.71 19.46
C GLY A 446 5.47 -4.72 18.54
N LEU A 447 6.55 -5.17 17.90
CA LEU A 447 7.30 -4.37 16.94
C LEU A 447 6.43 -4.02 15.71
N ALA A 448 5.64 -4.97 15.21
CA ALA A 448 4.74 -4.75 14.08
C ALA A 448 3.66 -3.71 14.40
N VAL A 449 3.10 -3.73 15.61
CA VAL A 449 2.10 -2.74 16.05
C VAL A 449 2.75 -1.39 16.34
N TRP A 450 3.95 -1.38 16.94
CA TRP A 450 4.66 -0.14 17.25
C TRP A 450 5.12 0.61 16.00
N ALA A 451 5.62 -0.12 14.99
CA ALA A 451 6.10 0.45 13.74
C ALA A 451 4.97 0.80 12.75
N ALA A 452 3.74 0.40 13.03
CA ALA A 452 2.61 0.65 12.14
C ALA A 452 2.09 2.08 12.27
N TYR A 453 1.73 2.67 11.14
CA TYR A 453 1.01 3.95 11.10
C TYR A 453 -0.39 3.83 11.69
N ASP A 454 -1.15 2.83 11.24
CA ASP A 454 -2.47 2.49 11.80
C ASP A 454 -2.37 1.19 12.61
N ARG A 455 -2.45 1.33 13.94
CA ARG A 455 -2.37 0.22 14.88
C ARG A 455 -3.52 -0.76 14.75
N SER A 456 -4.72 -0.26 14.39
CA SER A 456 -5.93 -1.10 14.23
C SER A 456 -5.75 -2.09 13.08
N ILE A 457 -5.26 -1.60 11.93
CA ILE A 457 -4.97 -2.44 10.75
C ILE A 457 -3.93 -3.51 11.09
N SER A 458 -2.87 -3.13 11.82
CA SER A 458 -1.83 -4.09 12.22
C SER A 458 -2.31 -5.14 13.19
N LEU A 459 -3.19 -4.80 14.15
CA LEU A 459 -3.80 -5.76 15.07
C LEU A 459 -4.73 -6.73 14.33
N ILE A 460 -5.57 -6.23 13.41
CA ILE A 460 -6.43 -7.06 12.56
C ILE A 460 -5.59 -8.03 11.72
N PHE A 461 -4.49 -7.54 11.12
CA PHE A 461 -3.56 -8.34 10.34
C PHE A 461 -2.90 -9.45 11.17
N LEU A 462 -2.39 -9.15 12.38
CA LEU A 462 -1.81 -10.14 13.27
C LEU A 462 -2.84 -11.19 13.71
N GLY A 463 -4.07 -10.75 14.02
CA GLY A 463 -5.19 -11.63 14.31
C GLY A 463 -5.52 -12.56 13.13
N ALA A 464 -5.55 -12.02 11.91
CA ALA A 464 -5.79 -12.78 10.69
C ALA A 464 -4.70 -13.84 10.43
N ILE A 465 -3.42 -13.49 10.65
CA ILE A 465 -2.31 -14.44 10.53
C ILE A 465 -2.43 -15.55 11.58
N ALA A 466 -2.67 -15.20 12.85
CA ALA A 466 -2.85 -16.19 13.90
C ALA A 466 -4.02 -17.14 13.59
N PHE A 467 -5.14 -16.59 13.13
CA PHE A 467 -6.30 -17.36 12.68
C PHE A 467 -5.94 -18.28 11.50
N ALA A 468 -5.21 -17.78 10.49
CA ALA A 468 -4.76 -18.58 9.36
C ALA A 468 -3.88 -19.77 9.78
N PHE A 469 -2.95 -19.56 10.73
CA PHE A 469 -2.15 -20.66 11.30
C PHE A 469 -3.00 -21.72 11.99
N ILE A 470 -3.99 -21.30 12.80
CA ILE A 470 -4.90 -22.22 13.53
C ILE A 470 -5.74 -23.02 12.52
N VAL A 471 -6.33 -22.34 11.52
CA VAL A 471 -7.18 -23.00 10.52
C VAL A 471 -6.37 -23.94 9.65
N LEU A 472 -5.20 -23.54 9.15
CA LEU A 472 -4.32 -24.41 8.35
C LEU A 472 -3.85 -25.63 9.16
N ARG A 473 -3.62 -25.46 10.47
CA ARG A 473 -3.35 -26.59 11.35
C ARG A 473 -4.55 -27.53 11.45
N GLY A 474 -5.74 -26.98 11.58
CA GLY A 474 -7.01 -27.71 11.54
C GLY A 474 -7.21 -28.46 10.22
N VAL A 475 -6.98 -27.80 9.08
CA VAL A 475 -7.03 -28.40 7.73
C VAL A 475 -6.05 -29.57 7.62
N SER A 476 -4.82 -29.40 8.11
CA SER A 476 -3.83 -30.47 8.11
C SER A 476 -4.30 -31.70 8.92
N LEU A 477 -4.91 -31.49 10.09
CA LEU A 477 -5.47 -32.55 10.93
C LEU A 477 -6.69 -33.22 10.26
N LEU A 478 -7.55 -32.42 9.65
CA LEU A 478 -8.72 -32.88 8.90
C LEU A 478 -8.33 -33.79 7.72
N ILE A 479 -7.36 -33.35 6.92
CA ILE A 479 -6.84 -34.13 5.78
C ILE A 479 -6.27 -35.46 6.27
N SER A 480 -5.47 -35.43 7.34
CA SER A 480 -4.88 -36.63 7.92
C SER A 480 -5.97 -37.58 8.49
N TRP A 481 -7.03 -37.03 9.08
CA TRP A 481 -8.17 -37.79 9.58
C TRP A 481 -9.00 -38.43 8.46
N LEU A 482 -9.29 -37.66 7.38
CA LEU A 482 -9.97 -38.15 6.18
C LEU A 482 -9.15 -39.25 5.49
N ALA A 483 -7.83 -39.05 5.36
CA ALA A 483 -6.92 -40.04 4.79
C ALA A 483 -6.94 -41.37 5.59
N ARG A 484 -7.02 -41.30 6.93
CA ARG A 484 -7.16 -42.53 7.79
C ARG A 484 -8.49 -43.25 7.58
N ARG A 485 -9.56 -42.49 7.31
CA ARG A 485 -10.92 -43.07 7.12
C ARG A 485 -11.21 -43.44 5.67
N SER A 486 -10.31 -43.10 4.72
CA SER A 486 -10.51 -43.42 3.32
C SER A 486 -10.68 -44.94 3.07
N PRO A 487 -11.67 -45.37 2.27
CA PRO A 487 -11.86 -46.75 1.91
C PRO A 487 -10.66 -47.30 1.14
N ARG A 488 -10.51 -48.63 1.11
CA ARG A 488 -9.43 -49.26 0.34
C ARG A 488 -9.60 -48.99 -1.15
N VAL A 489 -8.69 -48.23 -1.73
CA VAL A 489 -8.66 -47.86 -3.15
C VAL A 489 -7.89 -48.90 -3.93
N ASN A 490 -8.40 -49.27 -5.12
CA ASN A 490 -7.81 -50.31 -5.98
C ASN A 490 -6.47 -49.87 -6.63
N SER A 491 -6.26 -48.55 -6.80
CA SER A 491 -5.00 -48.02 -7.38
C SER A 491 -3.86 -48.07 -6.35
N PRO A 492 -2.76 -48.80 -6.60
CA PRO A 492 -1.60 -48.90 -5.71
C PRO A 492 -0.96 -47.51 -5.46
N ALA A 493 -0.89 -46.65 -6.49
CA ALA A 493 -0.31 -45.32 -6.38
C ALA A 493 -1.14 -44.40 -5.47
N LEU A 494 -2.47 -44.43 -5.61
CA LEU A 494 -3.37 -43.61 -4.76
C LEU A 494 -3.40 -44.12 -3.31
N ARG A 495 -3.34 -45.41 -3.12
CA ARG A 495 -3.26 -46.01 -1.76
C ARG A 495 -1.95 -45.61 -1.06
N LEU A 496 -0.83 -45.58 -1.77
CA LEU A 496 0.44 -45.08 -1.26
C LEU A 496 0.39 -43.58 -0.92
N ALA A 497 -0.20 -42.76 -1.78
CA ALA A 497 -0.37 -41.34 -1.53
C ALA A 497 -1.19 -41.07 -0.26
N ILE A 498 -2.34 -41.74 -0.11
CA ILE A 498 -3.18 -41.63 1.08
C ILE A 498 -2.43 -42.10 2.32
N GLY A 499 -1.68 -43.24 2.23
CA GLY A 499 -0.84 -43.74 3.30
C GLY A 499 0.22 -42.73 3.78
N ASN A 500 0.91 -42.06 2.85
CA ASN A 500 1.91 -41.05 3.15
C ASN A 500 1.35 -39.83 3.89
N ILE A 501 0.10 -39.44 3.58
CA ILE A 501 -0.56 -38.26 4.18
C ILE A 501 -0.81 -38.42 5.69
N HIS A 502 -1.20 -39.64 6.16
CA HIS A 502 -1.56 -39.84 7.53
C HIS A 502 -0.54 -40.62 8.40
N ARG A 503 0.60 -41.02 7.80
CA ARG A 503 1.70 -41.68 8.52
C ARG A 503 2.20 -40.80 9.67
N PRO A 504 2.52 -41.37 10.86
CA PRO A 504 3.21 -40.67 11.91
C PRO A 504 4.54 -40.07 11.39
N GLY A 505 4.76 -38.77 11.63
CA GLY A 505 5.94 -38.08 11.07
C GLY A 505 5.78 -37.57 9.63
N ALA A 506 4.58 -37.67 9.03
CA ALA A 506 4.31 -37.11 7.71
C ALA A 506 4.61 -35.61 7.60
N LEU A 507 5.06 -35.21 6.43
CA LEU A 507 5.33 -33.78 6.12
C LEU A 507 4.05 -32.97 5.91
N THR A 508 2.88 -33.61 5.91
CA THR A 508 1.58 -32.98 5.67
C THR A 508 1.37 -31.66 6.42
N PRO A 509 1.66 -31.54 7.74
CA PRO A 509 1.46 -30.27 8.44
C PRO A 509 2.37 -29.14 7.94
N SER A 510 3.64 -29.45 7.64
CA SER A 510 4.58 -28.46 7.14
C SER A 510 4.25 -28.02 5.71
N VAL A 511 3.86 -28.96 4.86
CA VAL A 511 3.47 -28.69 3.46
C VAL A 511 2.18 -27.89 3.41
N VAL A 512 1.16 -28.26 4.19
CA VAL A 512 -0.13 -27.54 4.26
C VAL A 512 0.06 -26.11 4.76
N LEU A 513 0.88 -25.89 5.80
CA LEU A 513 1.18 -24.54 6.28
C LEU A 513 1.94 -23.71 5.25
N SER A 514 3.00 -24.25 4.65
CA SER A 514 3.81 -23.55 3.66
C SER A 514 3.03 -23.21 2.40
N LEU A 515 2.30 -24.18 1.84
CA LEU A 515 1.44 -24.02 0.68
C LEU A 515 0.26 -23.09 0.97
N GLY A 516 -0.42 -23.33 2.10
CA GLY A 516 -1.61 -22.56 2.45
C GLY A 516 -1.33 -21.09 2.59
N LEU A 517 -0.28 -20.70 3.34
CA LEU A 517 0.12 -19.30 3.50
C LEU A 517 0.61 -18.69 2.18
N GLY A 518 1.46 -19.42 1.43
CA GLY A 518 1.97 -18.95 0.16
C GLY A 518 0.86 -18.75 -0.89
N LEU A 519 -0.06 -19.70 -1.00
CA LEU A 519 -1.23 -19.59 -1.89
C LEU A 519 -2.17 -18.47 -1.48
N THR A 520 -2.43 -18.31 -0.18
CA THR A 520 -3.29 -17.21 0.32
C THR A 520 -2.70 -15.86 -0.09
N LEU A 521 -1.40 -15.66 0.10
CA LEU A 521 -0.73 -14.42 -0.30
C LEU A 521 -0.81 -14.19 -1.81
N LEU A 522 -0.59 -15.24 -2.62
CA LEU A 522 -0.68 -15.14 -4.08
C LEU A 522 -2.10 -14.80 -4.56
N VAL A 523 -3.12 -15.46 -4.01
CA VAL A 523 -4.53 -15.18 -4.33
C VAL A 523 -4.89 -13.75 -3.91
N THR A 524 -4.47 -13.32 -2.71
CA THR A 524 -4.70 -11.95 -2.25
C THR A 524 -4.12 -10.93 -3.21
N LEU A 525 -2.85 -11.07 -3.58
CA LEU A 525 -2.17 -10.11 -4.47
C LEU A 525 -2.72 -10.15 -5.90
N ALA A 526 -3.08 -11.34 -6.41
CA ALA A 526 -3.69 -11.47 -7.73
C ALA A 526 -5.09 -10.83 -7.80
N LEU A 527 -5.90 -10.99 -6.75
CA LEU A 527 -7.21 -10.34 -6.65
C LEU A 527 -7.09 -8.81 -6.47
N ILE A 528 -6.08 -8.33 -5.74
CA ILE A 528 -5.80 -6.90 -5.65
C ILE A 528 -5.40 -6.35 -7.03
N ASP A 529 -4.45 -6.96 -7.75
CA ASP A 529 -4.07 -6.55 -9.11
C ASP A 529 -5.26 -6.62 -10.07
N GLY A 530 -6.09 -7.66 -9.97
CA GLY A 530 -7.30 -7.84 -10.77
C GLY A 530 -8.34 -6.73 -10.53
N ASN A 531 -8.59 -6.36 -9.26
CA ASN A 531 -9.50 -5.26 -8.92
C ASN A 531 -8.96 -3.92 -9.40
N LEU A 532 -7.64 -3.65 -9.22
CA LEU A 532 -7.03 -2.45 -9.78
C LEU A 532 -7.19 -2.37 -11.31
N ARG A 533 -6.97 -3.48 -12.02
CA ARG A 533 -7.15 -3.51 -13.49
C ARG A 533 -8.60 -3.29 -13.89
N ARG A 534 -9.55 -3.89 -13.17
CA ARG A 534 -10.98 -3.72 -13.47
C ARG A 534 -11.40 -2.27 -13.27
N GLU A 535 -10.90 -1.61 -12.23
CA GLU A 535 -11.10 -0.20 -11.99
C GLU A 535 -10.56 0.67 -13.15
N LEU A 536 -9.37 0.27 -13.69
CA LEU A 536 -8.75 0.95 -14.84
C LEU A 536 -9.52 0.78 -16.16
N THR A 537 -10.14 -0.39 -16.38
CA THR A 537 -10.73 -0.75 -17.69
C THR A 537 -12.24 -0.86 -17.68
N GLY A 538 -12.89 -0.68 -16.52
CA GLY A 538 -14.27 -1.06 -16.31
C GLY A 538 -15.28 0.09 -16.31
N ASP A 539 -16.41 -0.16 -15.72
CA ASP A 539 -17.69 0.55 -15.69
C ASP A 539 -17.65 2.08 -15.50
N MET A 540 -16.53 2.66 -15.00
CA MET A 540 -16.39 4.10 -14.86
C MET A 540 -16.37 4.84 -16.20
N ALA A 541 -15.74 4.27 -17.22
CA ALA A 541 -15.63 4.90 -18.53
C ALA A 541 -16.97 4.90 -19.30
N GLU A 542 -17.81 3.87 -19.08
CA GLU A 542 -19.11 3.74 -19.78
C GLU A 542 -20.22 4.60 -19.17
N ARG A 543 -20.11 4.93 -17.87
CA ARG A 543 -21.12 5.72 -17.14
C ARG A 543 -20.70 7.15 -16.90
N ALA A 544 -19.45 7.50 -17.16
CA ALA A 544 -18.93 8.85 -16.99
C ALA A 544 -19.53 9.81 -18.02
N PRO A 545 -19.84 11.06 -17.66
CA PRO A 545 -20.22 12.06 -18.63
C PRO A 545 -19.06 12.35 -19.59
N ASN A 546 -19.37 12.72 -20.85
CA ASN A 546 -18.35 13.11 -21.81
C ASN A 546 -17.65 14.40 -21.40
N PHE A 547 -18.46 15.36 -20.89
CA PHE A 547 -17.97 16.66 -20.47
C PHE A 547 -18.58 17.12 -19.15
N PHE A 548 -17.77 17.84 -18.37
CA PHE A 548 -18.20 18.78 -17.33
C PHE A 548 -18.00 20.21 -17.81
N PHE A 549 -19.00 21.02 -17.63
CA PHE A 549 -18.96 22.45 -17.89
C PHE A 549 -19.15 23.19 -16.58
N VAL A 550 -18.20 24.05 -16.23
CA VAL A 550 -18.21 24.80 -14.97
C VAL A 550 -18.14 26.30 -15.25
N ASP A 551 -18.55 27.08 -14.25
CA ASP A 551 -18.57 28.56 -14.29
C ASP A 551 -19.55 29.16 -15.34
N ILE A 552 -20.64 28.45 -15.67
CA ILE A 552 -21.68 28.95 -16.57
C ILE A 552 -22.47 30.04 -15.82
N GLN A 553 -22.49 31.24 -16.38
CA GLN A 553 -23.24 32.35 -15.79
C GLN A 553 -24.76 32.21 -16.06
N GLY A 554 -25.60 32.72 -15.10
CA GLY A 554 -27.06 32.63 -15.25
C GLY A 554 -27.61 33.32 -16.50
N SER A 555 -26.90 34.34 -17.02
CA SER A 555 -27.22 34.99 -18.29
C SER A 555 -26.88 34.15 -19.53
N GLU A 556 -26.00 33.18 -19.41
CA GLU A 556 -25.47 32.37 -20.52
C GLU A 556 -26.15 31.00 -20.63
N ILE A 557 -26.77 30.49 -19.54
CA ILE A 557 -27.25 29.10 -19.42
C ILE A 557 -28.23 28.68 -20.52
N GLU A 558 -29.15 29.55 -20.94
CA GLU A 558 -30.13 29.23 -21.97
C GLU A 558 -29.49 29.13 -23.36
N GLY A 559 -28.61 30.07 -23.69
CA GLY A 559 -27.83 30.03 -24.92
C GLY A 559 -26.88 28.85 -24.97
N PHE A 560 -26.20 28.57 -23.86
CA PHE A 560 -25.31 27.42 -23.67
C PHE A 560 -26.07 26.08 -23.91
N ARG A 561 -27.26 25.92 -23.31
CA ARG A 561 -28.12 24.73 -23.50
C ARG A 561 -28.46 24.53 -24.96
N SER A 562 -28.80 25.63 -25.66
CA SER A 562 -29.13 25.56 -27.09
C SER A 562 -27.97 25.10 -27.97
N VAL A 563 -26.77 25.58 -27.67
CA VAL A 563 -25.53 25.18 -28.36
C VAL A 563 -25.23 23.71 -28.08
N LEU A 564 -25.37 23.28 -26.84
CA LEU A 564 -25.06 21.92 -26.43
C LEU A 564 -26.03 20.90 -27.02
N ALA A 565 -27.34 21.17 -26.93
CA ALA A 565 -28.39 20.34 -27.55
C ALA A 565 -28.30 20.24 -29.08
N GLY A 566 -27.89 21.34 -29.75
CA GLY A 566 -27.63 21.32 -31.18
C GLY A 566 -26.33 20.61 -31.56
N SER A 567 -25.45 20.33 -30.63
CA SER A 567 -24.16 19.68 -30.88
C SER A 567 -24.18 18.17 -30.59
N MET A 568 -24.96 17.75 -29.60
CA MET A 568 -25.19 16.36 -29.21
C MET A 568 -26.70 16.17 -28.95
N PRO A 569 -27.49 15.93 -29.95
CA PRO A 569 -28.94 15.89 -29.83
C PRO A 569 -29.46 14.71 -28.98
N GLU A 570 -28.71 13.61 -28.93
CA GLU A 570 -29.04 12.39 -28.16
C GLU A 570 -28.44 12.42 -26.75
N GLY A 571 -27.56 13.39 -26.45
CA GLY A 571 -26.90 13.53 -25.17
C GLY A 571 -27.85 13.99 -24.06
N LYS A 572 -27.81 13.30 -22.92
CA LYS A 572 -28.53 13.70 -21.72
C LYS A 572 -27.80 14.83 -21.02
N ILE A 573 -28.38 16.02 -21.02
CA ILE A 573 -27.85 17.19 -20.33
C ILE A 573 -28.38 17.24 -18.89
N ILE A 574 -27.52 17.36 -17.91
CA ILE A 574 -27.86 17.58 -16.50
C ILE A 574 -27.26 18.91 -16.08
N GLU A 575 -28.11 19.83 -15.61
CA GLU A 575 -27.72 21.15 -15.16
C GLU A 575 -28.13 21.36 -13.72
N VAL A 576 -27.22 21.93 -12.91
CA VAL A 576 -27.50 22.23 -11.50
C VAL A 576 -26.93 23.60 -11.12
N PRO A 577 -27.67 24.40 -10.35
CA PRO A 577 -27.13 25.62 -9.76
C PRO A 577 -26.05 25.24 -8.74
N MET A 578 -24.94 25.95 -8.71
CA MET A 578 -23.84 25.69 -7.78
C MET A 578 -23.49 26.98 -7.03
N LEU A 579 -23.47 26.86 -5.71
CA LEU A 579 -22.96 27.85 -4.79
C LEU A 579 -21.80 27.25 -3.99
N ARG A 580 -21.08 28.10 -3.31
CA ARG A 580 -20.09 27.68 -2.30
C ARG A 580 -20.58 28.06 -0.91
N GLY A 581 -20.50 27.10 -0.01
CA GLY A 581 -20.89 27.32 1.37
C GLY A 581 -20.00 26.53 2.32
N ARG A 582 -19.67 27.15 3.44
CA ARG A 582 -18.93 26.52 4.52
C ARG A 582 -19.85 26.27 5.69
N ILE A 583 -19.80 25.06 6.24
CA ILE A 583 -20.49 24.75 7.49
C ILE A 583 -19.79 25.51 8.64
N VAL A 584 -20.53 26.32 9.36
CA VAL A 584 -20.02 27.11 10.47
C VAL A 584 -20.57 26.68 11.83
N ALA A 585 -21.77 26.08 11.86
CA ALA A 585 -22.32 25.51 13.07
C ALA A 585 -23.20 24.29 12.79
N LEU A 586 -23.21 23.36 13.72
CA LEU A 586 -24.08 22.19 13.75
C LEU A 586 -24.88 22.21 15.06
N ASN A 587 -26.23 22.19 14.98
CA ASN A 587 -27.15 22.36 16.14
C ASN A 587 -26.85 23.61 16.96
N GLY A 588 -26.41 24.68 16.28
CA GLY A 588 -26.07 25.96 16.95
C GLY A 588 -24.67 25.98 17.59
N GLU A 589 -23.94 24.87 17.61
CA GLU A 589 -22.57 24.82 18.12
C GLU A 589 -21.56 25.07 16.98
N ASP A 590 -20.54 25.90 17.25
CA ASP A 590 -19.46 26.18 16.30
C ASP A 590 -18.69 24.89 15.97
N VAL A 591 -18.45 24.64 14.67
CA VAL A 591 -17.78 23.43 14.21
C VAL A 591 -16.34 23.29 14.71
N ASN A 592 -15.66 24.42 15.02
CA ASN A 592 -14.30 24.43 15.53
C ASN A 592 -14.20 23.90 16.96
N SER A 593 -15.31 23.90 17.71
CA SER A 593 -15.35 23.38 19.08
C SER A 593 -15.59 21.88 19.16
N ARG A 594 -15.92 21.22 18.03
CA ARG A 594 -16.25 19.81 17.98
C ARG A 594 -15.04 18.93 17.65
N ASN A 595 -14.90 17.84 18.38
CA ASN A 595 -13.95 16.78 18.04
C ASN A 595 -14.63 15.80 17.06
N VAL A 596 -14.29 15.93 15.78
CA VAL A 596 -14.88 15.14 14.70
C VAL A 596 -13.89 14.08 14.22
N PRO A 597 -14.33 12.83 13.96
CA PRO A 597 -13.49 11.80 13.37
C PRO A 597 -12.82 12.27 12.08
N PRO A 598 -11.62 11.74 11.74
CA PRO A 598 -10.87 12.18 10.55
C PRO A 598 -11.67 12.11 9.24
N GLY A 599 -12.55 11.13 9.08
CA GLY A 599 -13.39 10.96 7.91
C GLY A 599 -14.41 12.10 7.69
N GLY A 600 -14.98 12.65 8.78
CA GLY A 600 -15.94 13.77 8.69
C GLY A 600 -15.30 15.17 8.66
N GLN A 601 -13.99 15.28 8.98
CA GLN A 601 -13.31 16.57 9.03
C GLN A 601 -13.26 17.31 7.69
N TRP A 602 -13.18 16.57 6.59
CA TRP A 602 -13.07 17.17 5.26
C TRP A 602 -14.30 18.01 4.88
N VAL A 603 -15.48 17.63 5.39
CA VAL A 603 -16.74 18.36 5.13
C VAL A 603 -16.74 19.73 5.81
N LEU A 604 -16.10 19.83 6.98
CA LEU A 604 -16.07 21.05 7.81
C LEU A 604 -14.95 22.02 7.39
N ARG A 605 -13.93 21.53 6.69
CA ARG A 605 -12.77 22.34 6.30
C ARG A 605 -12.99 23.04 4.97
N GLY A 606 -13.08 24.37 5.01
CA GLY A 606 -13.20 25.21 3.80
C GLY A 606 -14.59 25.18 3.16
N ASP A 607 -14.71 25.84 2.02
CA ASP A 607 -15.97 25.94 1.29
C ASP A 607 -16.26 24.66 0.51
N ARG A 608 -17.54 24.24 0.54
CA ARG A 608 -18.07 23.09 -0.20
C ARG A 608 -19.00 23.56 -1.30
N GLY A 609 -19.03 22.81 -2.39
CA GLY A 609 -20.11 22.94 -3.37
C GLY A 609 -21.43 22.59 -2.70
N ILE A 610 -22.40 23.47 -2.81
CA ILE A 610 -23.77 23.26 -2.37
C ILE A 610 -24.70 23.57 -3.53
N THR A 611 -25.86 22.96 -3.52
CA THR A 611 -26.90 23.19 -4.52
C THR A 611 -28.28 23.25 -3.88
N TYR A 612 -29.25 23.64 -4.65
CA TYR A 612 -30.65 23.51 -4.29
C TYR A 612 -31.42 22.83 -5.42
N ALA A 613 -32.41 22.04 -5.09
CA ALA A 613 -33.15 21.27 -6.09
C ALA A 613 -34.61 21.12 -5.67
N LYS A 614 -35.51 21.15 -6.67
CA LYS A 614 -36.93 20.79 -6.51
C LYS A 614 -37.09 19.28 -6.36
N ASN A 615 -36.47 18.53 -7.26
CA ASN A 615 -36.54 17.08 -7.32
C ASN A 615 -35.27 16.47 -6.76
N ARG A 616 -35.38 15.25 -6.25
CA ARG A 616 -34.22 14.48 -5.79
C ARG A 616 -33.26 14.23 -6.96
N PRO A 617 -31.95 14.43 -6.78
CA PRO A 617 -30.93 14.06 -7.77
C PRO A 617 -31.02 12.56 -8.13
N GLU A 618 -30.95 12.22 -9.42
CA GLU A 618 -31.14 10.85 -9.91
C GLU A 618 -30.07 9.87 -9.37
N ASN A 619 -28.84 10.37 -9.15
CA ASN A 619 -27.70 9.62 -8.63
C ASN A 619 -27.66 9.48 -7.11
N SER A 620 -28.78 9.72 -6.44
CA SER A 620 -28.86 9.60 -4.98
C SER A 620 -30.08 8.82 -4.52
N LYS A 621 -29.92 8.03 -3.47
CA LYS A 621 -30.96 7.22 -2.87
C LYS A 621 -31.25 7.68 -1.45
N LEU A 622 -32.52 7.94 -1.11
CA LEU A 622 -32.90 8.27 0.26
C LEU A 622 -32.69 7.07 1.19
N THR A 623 -32.01 7.29 2.28
CA THR A 623 -31.81 6.29 3.35
C THR A 623 -32.76 6.52 4.51
N GLU A 624 -33.01 7.80 4.86
CA GLU A 624 -33.89 8.18 5.97
C GLU A 624 -34.60 9.49 5.65
N GLY A 625 -35.81 9.68 6.16
CA GLY A 625 -36.62 10.90 5.97
C GLY A 625 -37.38 10.90 4.64
N SER A 626 -37.87 12.06 4.22
CA SER A 626 -38.64 12.25 2.99
C SER A 626 -38.14 13.48 2.24
N TRP A 627 -38.26 13.43 0.89
CA TRP A 627 -37.98 14.60 0.06
C TRP A 627 -39.12 15.63 0.18
N TRP A 628 -38.80 16.92 0.04
CA TRP A 628 -39.79 18.00 0.06
C TRP A 628 -40.63 18.06 -1.22
N PRO A 629 -41.84 18.65 -1.17
CA PRO A 629 -42.64 18.93 -2.36
C PRO A 629 -41.96 19.91 -3.32
N GLU A 630 -42.29 19.85 -4.61
CA GLU A 630 -41.70 20.72 -5.66
C GLU A 630 -41.93 22.23 -5.41
N ASP A 631 -43.04 22.59 -4.79
CA ASP A 631 -43.50 23.97 -4.48
C ASP A 631 -43.18 24.37 -3.03
N TYR A 632 -42.24 23.67 -2.39
CA TYR A 632 -41.89 23.91 -1.00
C TYR A 632 -41.37 25.34 -0.78
N SER A 633 -42.03 26.08 0.15
CA SER A 633 -41.73 27.46 0.50
C SER A 633 -41.62 27.70 2.02
N GLY A 634 -41.50 26.62 2.80
CA GLY A 634 -41.42 26.67 4.29
C GLY A 634 -40.02 27.06 4.78
N GLU A 635 -39.67 26.61 5.98
CA GLU A 635 -38.35 26.80 6.56
C GLU A 635 -37.24 26.16 5.68
N PRO A 636 -36.01 26.74 5.63
CA PRO A 636 -34.93 26.16 4.91
C PRO A 636 -34.69 24.70 5.29
N LEU A 637 -34.72 23.77 4.32
CA LEU A 637 -34.42 22.36 4.52
C LEU A 637 -33.15 21.97 3.77
N VAL A 638 -32.46 20.96 4.31
CA VAL A 638 -31.29 20.38 3.69
C VAL A 638 -31.39 18.84 3.65
N SER A 639 -31.07 18.27 2.50
CA SER A 639 -30.76 16.87 2.32
C SER A 639 -29.25 16.68 2.48
N PHE A 640 -28.84 15.85 3.41
CA PHE A 640 -27.43 15.65 3.73
C PHE A 640 -26.97 14.25 3.31
N SER A 641 -25.68 14.10 2.96
CA SER A 641 -25.12 12.79 2.68
C SER A 641 -25.10 11.91 3.93
N ALA A 642 -25.56 10.67 3.81
CA ALA A 642 -25.75 9.76 4.93
C ALA A 642 -24.44 9.31 5.58
N GLU A 643 -23.38 9.17 4.79
CA GLU A 643 -22.06 8.76 5.29
C GLU A 643 -21.44 9.86 6.15
N GLU A 644 -21.38 11.06 5.62
CA GLU A 644 -20.83 12.22 6.31
C GLU A 644 -21.67 12.61 7.51
N ALA A 645 -23.00 12.51 7.43
CA ALA A 645 -23.90 12.74 8.56
C ALA A 645 -23.60 11.78 9.71
N ARG A 646 -23.36 10.52 9.42
CA ARG A 646 -23.02 9.50 10.43
C ARG A 646 -21.69 9.81 11.10
N GLU A 647 -20.68 10.24 10.34
CA GLU A 647 -19.38 10.62 10.90
C GLU A 647 -19.45 11.90 11.75
N LEU A 648 -20.28 12.84 11.35
CA LEU A 648 -20.55 14.07 12.10
C LEU A 648 -21.50 13.87 13.28
N GLY A 649 -22.11 12.68 13.42
CA GLY A 649 -23.09 12.36 14.47
C GLY A 649 -24.42 13.10 14.33
N LEU A 650 -24.81 13.46 13.09
CA LEU A 650 -26.05 14.18 12.79
C LEU A 650 -27.26 13.26 12.73
N LYS A 651 -28.43 13.78 13.11
CA LYS A 651 -29.73 13.10 13.10
C LYS A 651 -30.75 13.87 12.28
N LEU A 652 -31.81 13.20 11.87
CA LEU A 652 -32.95 13.89 11.25
C LEU A 652 -33.51 14.96 12.18
N GLY A 653 -33.79 16.15 11.64
CA GLY A 653 -34.26 17.29 12.38
C GLY A 653 -33.17 18.18 12.97
N ASP A 654 -31.92 17.76 13.00
CA ASP A 654 -30.76 18.59 13.38
C ASP A 654 -30.63 19.78 12.43
N THR A 655 -29.95 20.84 12.89
CA THR A 655 -29.74 22.04 12.10
C THR A 655 -28.29 22.17 11.65
N VAL A 656 -28.12 22.56 10.37
CA VAL A 656 -26.84 22.89 9.78
C VAL A 656 -26.84 24.36 9.39
N THR A 657 -25.86 25.12 9.90
CA THR A 657 -25.67 26.52 9.52
C THR A 657 -24.52 26.62 8.54
N VAL A 658 -24.78 27.11 7.34
CA VAL A 658 -23.78 27.33 6.30
C VAL A 658 -23.57 28.83 6.07
N ASN A 659 -22.31 29.23 5.92
CA ASN A 659 -21.95 30.55 5.45
C ASN A 659 -21.86 30.54 3.93
N VAL A 660 -22.68 31.33 3.26
CA VAL A 660 -22.71 31.45 1.78
C VAL A 660 -22.60 32.94 1.45
N LEU A 661 -21.57 33.30 0.69
CA LEU A 661 -21.31 34.71 0.31
C LEU A 661 -21.32 35.68 1.52
N GLY A 662 -20.82 35.23 2.66
CA GLY A 662 -20.77 36.02 3.90
C GLY A 662 -22.06 36.03 4.75
N ARG A 663 -23.13 35.37 4.32
CA ARG A 663 -24.40 35.24 5.06
C ARG A 663 -24.54 33.86 5.67
N ASN A 664 -24.87 33.79 6.95
CA ASN A 664 -25.15 32.53 7.62
C ASN A 664 -26.62 32.13 7.39
N ILE A 665 -26.84 30.95 6.87
CA ILE A 665 -28.14 30.37 6.58
C ILE A 665 -28.25 29.07 7.36
N THR A 666 -29.27 28.95 8.20
CA THR A 666 -29.54 27.75 8.98
C THR A 666 -30.65 26.95 8.31
N ALA A 667 -30.40 25.67 8.05
CA ALA A 667 -31.38 24.77 7.48
C ALA A 667 -31.52 23.52 8.35
N ARG A 668 -32.74 22.95 8.39
CA ARG A 668 -33.03 21.72 9.13
C ARG A 668 -32.83 20.51 8.22
N ILE A 669 -32.17 19.46 8.72
CA ILE A 669 -32.00 18.21 8.01
C ILE A 669 -33.36 17.51 7.86
N ALA A 670 -33.86 17.43 6.64
CA ALA A 670 -35.12 16.79 6.29
C ALA A 670 -34.95 15.30 5.94
N ASN A 671 -33.81 14.93 5.38
CA ASN A 671 -33.50 13.56 4.99
C ASN A 671 -32.00 13.31 4.84
N PHE A 672 -31.63 12.04 4.86
CA PHE A 672 -30.33 11.56 4.48
C PHE A 672 -30.41 10.81 3.17
N ARG A 673 -29.35 10.95 2.35
CA ARG A 673 -29.24 10.26 1.06
C ARG A 673 -27.87 9.61 0.91
N GLU A 674 -27.86 8.44 0.33
CA GLU A 674 -26.66 7.80 -0.16
C GLU A 674 -26.21 8.47 -1.45
N VAL A 675 -24.96 8.89 -1.50
CA VAL A 675 -24.35 9.58 -2.63
C VAL A 675 -23.28 8.68 -3.22
N GLU A 676 -23.40 8.39 -4.51
CA GLU A 676 -22.41 7.59 -5.25
C GLU A 676 -21.27 8.51 -5.72
N TRP A 677 -20.28 8.75 -4.84
CA TRP A 677 -19.14 9.61 -5.16
C TRP A 677 -18.31 9.09 -6.34
N GLU A 678 -18.33 7.78 -6.57
CA GLU A 678 -17.56 7.10 -7.61
C GLU A 678 -18.20 7.23 -9.01
N SER A 679 -19.42 7.72 -9.12
CA SER A 679 -20.17 7.78 -10.39
C SER A 679 -19.66 8.83 -11.37
N LEU A 680 -18.68 9.65 -11.02
CA LEU A 680 -18.22 10.82 -11.80
C LEU A 680 -19.35 11.75 -12.27
N SER A 681 -20.51 11.69 -11.62
CA SER A 681 -21.63 12.59 -11.86
C SER A 681 -21.58 13.79 -10.92
N ILE A 682 -22.48 14.76 -11.13
CA ILE A 682 -22.55 15.94 -10.25
C ILE A 682 -23.08 15.53 -8.89
N ASN A 683 -22.23 15.60 -7.86
CA ASN A 683 -22.50 15.19 -6.50
C ASN A 683 -22.27 16.33 -5.49
N PHE A 684 -23.13 16.42 -4.47
CA PHE A 684 -23.03 17.40 -3.40
C PHE A 684 -23.25 16.73 -2.06
N VAL A 685 -22.54 17.16 -1.02
CA VAL A 685 -22.80 16.75 0.37
C VAL A 685 -24.16 17.26 0.84
N MET A 686 -24.48 18.51 0.49
CA MET A 686 -25.70 19.22 0.90
C MET A 686 -26.50 19.66 -0.33
N VAL A 687 -27.78 19.28 -0.36
CA VAL A 687 -28.76 19.78 -1.32
C VAL A 687 -29.87 20.49 -0.53
N PHE A 688 -30.12 21.74 -0.84
CA PHE A 688 -31.08 22.56 -0.10
C PHE A 688 -32.45 22.63 -0.81
N SER A 689 -33.48 23.00 -0.04
CA SER A 689 -34.79 23.29 -0.63
C SER A 689 -34.72 24.55 -1.52
N PRO A 690 -35.50 24.66 -2.60
CA PRO A 690 -35.40 25.72 -3.61
C PRO A 690 -35.50 27.14 -3.04
N ASN A 691 -36.34 27.31 -2.05
CA ASN A 691 -36.57 28.60 -1.40
C ASN A 691 -35.41 29.14 -0.57
N THR A 692 -34.43 28.26 -0.22
CA THR A 692 -33.28 28.63 0.62
C THR A 692 -32.38 29.65 -0.06
N PHE A 693 -32.12 29.47 -1.37
CA PHE A 693 -31.21 30.30 -2.16
C PHE A 693 -31.91 31.06 -3.30
N ALA A 694 -33.23 31.25 -3.23
CA ALA A 694 -33.97 32.01 -4.21
C ALA A 694 -33.38 33.41 -4.39
N GLY A 695 -32.95 33.77 -5.59
CA GLY A 695 -32.33 35.06 -5.95
C GLY A 695 -30.88 35.24 -5.52
N ALA A 696 -30.22 34.24 -4.89
CA ALA A 696 -28.79 34.33 -4.62
C ALA A 696 -27.99 34.21 -5.92
N PRO A 697 -26.93 35.03 -6.15
CA PRO A 697 -26.08 34.89 -7.30
C PRO A 697 -25.32 33.54 -7.24
N HIS A 698 -25.34 32.81 -8.34
CA HIS A 698 -24.71 31.50 -8.47
C HIS A 698 -24.27 31.23 -9.91
N ALA A 699 -23.30 30.36 -10.05
CA ALA A 699 -22.93 29.78 -11.33
C ALA A 699 -23.69 28.45 -11.56
N TRP A 700 -23.75 28.01 -12.80
CA TRP A 700 -24.30 26.72 -13.15
C TRP A 700 -23.18 25.73 -13.45
N LEU A 701 -23.42 24.48 -13.12
CA LEU A 701 -22.62 23.32 -13.46
C LEU A 701 -23.45 22.45 -14.38
N ALA A 702 -22.88 22.00 -15.48
CA ALA A 702 -23.58 21.14 -16.43
C ALA A 702 -22.73 19.92 -16.80
N THR A 703 -23.38 18.82 -17.11
CA THR A 703 -22.76 17.63 -17.74
C THR A 703 -23.57 17.20 -18.94
N ILE A 704 -22.89 16.58 -19.91
CA ILE A 704 -23.53 15.86 -21.00
C ILE A 704 -23.05 14.42 -21.01
N ILE A 705 -24.00 13.48 -21.16
CA ILE A 705 -23.78 12.04 -21.19
C ILE A 705 -24.31 11.53 -22.51
N ASP A 706 -23.41 11.05 -23.34
CA ASP A 706 -23.72 10.37 -24.61
C ASP A 706 -22.68 9.23 -24.79
N PRO A 707 -23.05 7.99 -24.43
CA PRO A 707 -22.11 6.87 -24.51
C PRO A 707 -21.69 6.52 -25.94
N ASP A 708 -22.51 6.87 -26.92
CA ASP A 708 -22.29 6.53 -28.32
C ASP A 708 -21.57 7.64 -29.11
N ALA A 709 -21.24 8.77 -28.45
CA ALA A 709 -20.59 9.89 -29.08
C ALA A 709 -19.18 9.56 -29.60
N SER A 710 -18.96 9.87 -30.87
CA SER A 710 -17.64 9.73 -31.48
C SER A 710 -16.64 10.79 -30.98
N ALA A 711 -15.34 10.53 -31.09
CA ALA A 711 -14.31 11.51 -30.76
C ALA A 711 -14.39 12.80 -31.60
N GLU A 712 -14.90 12.72 -32.83
CA GLU A 712 -15.11 13.88 -33.72
C GLU A 712 -16.27 14.75 -33.24
N GLU A 713 -17.35 14.14 -32.77
CA GLU A 713 -18.48 14.85 -32.17
C GLU A 713 -18.10 15.53 -30.87
N GLU A 714 -17.40 14.83 -30.01
CA GLU A 714 -16.84 15.43 -28.78
C GLU A 714 -15.94 16.64 -29.08
N ALA A 715 -15.02 16.52 -30.03
CA ALA A 715 -14.16 17.63 -30.45
C ALA A 715 -14.97 18.81 -31.02
N ALA A 716 -16.05 18.54 -31.79
CA ALA A 716 -16.93 19.56 -32.35
C ALA A 716 -17.74 20.30 -31.28
N VAL A 717 -18.23 19.57 -30.23
CA VAL A 717 -18.90 20.18 -29.07
C VAL A 717 -17.93 21.11 -28.34
N LEU A 718 -16.75 20.61 -28.01
CA LEU A 718 -15.74 21.38 -27.31
C LEU A 718 -15.42 22.66 -28.05
N LYS A 719 -15.20 22.58 -29.37
CA LYS A 719 -14.90 23.72 -30.22
C LYS A 719 -16.08 24.73 -30.28
N ARG A 720 -17.31 24.28 -30.42
CA ARG A 720 -18.48 25.18 -30.49
C ARG A 720 -18.74 25.89 -29.16
N VAL A 721 -18.72 25.14 -28.08
CA VAL A 721 -18.96 25.72 -26.73
C VAL A 721 -17.88 26.74 -26.39
N THR A 722 -16.60 26.37 -26.57
CA THR A 722 -15.48 27.25 -26.20
C THR A 722 -15.41 28.51 -27.04
N ASN A 723 -15.80 28.43 -28.33
CA ASN A 723 -15.84 29.62 -29.19
C ASN A 723 -17.03 30.55 -28.88
N ALA A 724 -18.19 29.97 -28.52
CA ALA A 724 -19.37 30.76 -28.16
C ALA A 724 -19.26 31.35 -26.75
N TYR A 725 -18.68 30.60 -25.80
CA TYR A 725 -18.61 30.96 -24.39
C TYR A 725 -17.17 30.79 -23.85
N PRO A 726 -16.28 31.76 -24.10
CA PRO A 726 -14.86 31.66 -23.73
C PRO A 726 -14.59 31.59 -22.23
N THR A 727 -15.56 32.01 -21.41
CA THR A 727 -15.49 32.03 -19.94
C THR A 727 -15.90 30.71 -19.29
N ILE A 728 -16.63 29.85 -20.06
CA ILE A 728 -17.06 28.53 -19.57
C ILE A 728 -15.89 27.53 -19.67
N THR A 729 -15.54 26.95 -18.55
CA THR A 729 -14.53 25.91 -18.50
C THR A 729 -15.13 24.56 -18.88
N SER A 730 -14.63 23.95 -19.95
CA SER A 730 -15.06 22.65 -20.44
C SER A 730 -14.02 21.59 -20.09
N VAL A 731 -14.38 20.62 -19.25
CA VAL A 731 -13.51 19.54 -18.82
C VAL A 731 -13.96 18.24 -19.48
N ARG A 732 -13.11 17.67 -20.32
CA ARG A 732 -13.36 16.34 -20.91
C ARG A 732 -13.02 15.28 -19.89
N VAL A 733 -14.01 14.45 -19.51
CA VAL A 733 -13.83 13.49 -18.42
C VAL A 733 -12.83 12.40 -18.80
N LYS A 734 -12.77 12.02 -20.06
CA LYS A 734 -11.80 11.04 -20.57
C LYS A 734 -10.36 11.45 -20.31
N ASP A 735 -10.02 12.73 -20.47
CA ASP A 735 -8.67 13.23 -20.18
C ASP A 735 -8.31 13.12 -18.69
N ALA A 736 -9.29 13.33 -17.80
CA ALA A 736 -9.12 13.15 -16.37
C ALA A 736 -8.95 11.67 -16.00
N LEU A 737 -9.74 10.78 -16.63
CA LEU A 737 -9.61 9.33 -16.43
C LEU A 737 -8.25 8.79 -16.88
N ASP A 738 -7.70 9.30 -17.99
CA ASP A 738 -6.38 8.86 -18.48
C ASP A 738 -5.25 9.16 -17.47
N ILE A 739 -5.34 10.26 -16.75
CA ILE A 739 -4.39 10.60 -15.68
C ILE A 739 -4.55 9.66 -14.49
N VAL A 740 -5.79 9.43 -14.04
CA VAL A 740 -6.10 8.47 -12.97
C VAL A 740 -5.61 7.08 -13.34
N ASN A 741 -5.88 6.65 -14.57
CA ASN A 741 -5.42 5.37 -15.11
C ASN A 741 -3.89 5.24 -15.10
N THR A 742 -3.18 6.29 -15.45
CA THR A 742 -1.72 6.32 -15.39
C THR A 742 -1.22 6.13 -13.95
N LEU A 743 -1.78 6.85 -12.99
CA LEU A 743 -1.42 6.74 -11.57
C LEU A 743 -1.73 5.34 -11.00
N LEU A 744 -2.93 4.82 -11.27
CA LEU A 744 -3.31 3.47 -10.83
C LEU A 744 -2.43 2.40 -11.50
N GLY A 745 -2.04 2.59 -12.76
CA GLY A 745 -1.11 1.71 -13.47
C GLY A 745 0.26 1.62 -12.81
N GLN A 746 0.77 2.75 -12.28
CA GLN A 746 2.01 2.81 -11.51
C GLN A 746 1.88 2.06 -10.16
N LEU A 747 0.76 2.25 -9.46
CA LEU A 747 0.46 1.50 -8.22
C LEU A 747 0.37 0.01 -8.49
N ALA A 748 -0.32 -0.41 -9.57
CA ALA A 748 -0.41 -1.80 -9.98
C ALA A 748 0.98 -2.40 -10.27
N THR A 749 1.90 -1.63 -10.85
CA THR A 749 3.28 -2.08 -11.09
C THR A 749 4.03 -2.36 -9.79
N ALA A 750 3.89 -1.50 -8.78
CA ALA A 750 4.48 -1.71 -7.46
C ALA A 750 3.88 -2.94 -6.74
N VAL A 751 2.56 -3.14 -6.85
CA VAL A 751 1.88 -4.34 -6.32
C VAL A 751 2.40 -5.60 -7.00
N ARG A 752 2.61 -5.58 -8.33
CA ARG A 752 3.18 -6.72 -9.08
C ARG A 752 4.63 -7.02 -8.67
N ALA A 753 5.45 -6.01 -8.44
CA ALA A 753 6.79 -6.19 -7.92
C ALA A 753 6.77 -6.87 -6.53
N ALA A 754 5.90 -6.43 -5.64
CA ALA A 754 5.70 -7.06 -4.33
C ALA A 754 5.18 -8.50 -4.46
N ALA A 755 4.25 -8.76 -5.40
CA ALA A 755 3.74 -10.09 -5.70
C ALA A 755 4.84 -11.03 -6.23
N ALA A 756 5.74 -10.53 -7.08
CA ALA A 756 6.88 -11.32 -7.57
C ALA A 756 7.83 -11.74 -6.43
N VAL A 757 8.13 -10.82 -5.50
CA VAL A 757 8.92 -11.13 -4.29
C VAL A 757 8.23 -12.19 -3.44
N ALA A 758 6.92 -12.04 -3.20
CA ALA A 758 6.11 -12.99 -2.44
C ALA A 758 6.04 -14.37 -3.11
N LEU A 759 5.93 -14.42 -4.44
CA LEU A 759 5.96 -15.66 -5.22
C LEU A 759 7.30 -16.38 -5.05
N VAL A 760 8.41 -15.66 -5.18
CA VAL A 760 9.75 -16.24 -5.00
C VAL A 760 9.91 -16.76 -3.57
N ALA A 761 9.46 -16.01 -2.55
CA ALA A 761 9.47 -16.45 -1.16
C ALA A 761 8.66 -17.74 -0.98
N SER A 762 7.45 -17.82 -1.54
CA SER A 762 6.58 -19.01 -1.45
C SER A 762 7.20 -20.24 -2.14
N ILE A 763 7.82 -20.06 -3.30
CA ILE A 763 8.55 -21.12 -4.01
C ILE A 763 9.73 -21.63 -3.17
N LEU A 764 10.52 -20.75 -2.57
CA LEU A 764 11.65 -21.10 -1.71
C LEU A 764 11.19 -21.87 -0.46
N VAL A 765 10.09 -21.43 0.17
CA VAL A 765 9.54 -22.08 1.37
C VAL A 765 9.02 -23.48 1.03
N LEU A 766 8.33 -23.63 -0.10
CA LEU A 766 7.85 -24.92 -0.59
C LEU A 766 9.02 -25.85 -0.91
N ALA A 767 10.04 -25.36 -1.63
CA ALA A 767 11.25 -26.13 -1.92
C ALA A 767 11.95 -26.56 -0.63
N GLY A 768 11.96 -25.69 0.41
CA GLY A 768 12.47 -26.00 1.74
C GLY A 768 11.71 -27.10 2.46
N ALA A 769 10.37 -27.03 2.43
CA ALA A 769 9.50 -28.04 3.05
C ALA A 769 9.70 -29.42 2.38
N LEU A 770 9.83 -29.45 1.05
CA LEU A 770 10.07 -30.67 0.28
C LEU A 770 11.49 -31.23 0.51
N ALA A 771 12.51 -30.36 0.56
CA ALA A 771 13.88 -30.74 0.84
C ALA A 771 14.06 -31.34 2.22
N ALA A 772 13.33 -30.84 3.23
CA ALA A 772 13.34 -31.38 4.59
C ALA A 772 12.90 -32.85 4.67
N GLY A 773 11.96 -33.25 3.78
CA GLY A 773 11.46 -34.63 3.71
C GLY A 773 12.27 -35.58 2.80
N ASN A 774 13.26 -35.07 2.09
CA ASN A 774 13.88 -35.81 0.98
C ASN A 774 14.58 -37.10 1.41
N ARG A 775 15.25 -37.13 2.60
CA ARG A 775 15.92 -38.31 3.13
C ARG A 775 14.95 -39.45 3.45
N ALA A 776 13.85 -39.16 4.12
CA ALA A 776 12.83 -40.17 4.43
C ALA A 776 12.20 -40.70 3.12
N ARG A 777 11.95 -39.83 2.15
CA ARG A 777 11.41 -40.21 0.83
C ARG A 777 12.37 -41.04 0.01
N ILE A 778 13.68 -40.76 0.06
CA ILE A 778 14.72 -41.58 -0.62
C ILE A 778 14.67 -42.98 -0.05
N HIS A 779 14.68 -43.15 1.26
CA HIS A 779 14.62 -44.42 1.93
C HIS A 779 13.35 -45.20 1.57
N ASP A 780 12.17 -44.59 1.70
CA ASP A 780 10.89 -45.23 1.36
C ASP A 780 10.84 -45.63 -0.14
N ALA A 781 11.33 -44.73 -1.04
CA ALA A 781 11.37 -45.05 -2.47
C ALA A 781 12.32 -46.21 -2.81
N VAL A 782 13.47 -46.31 -2.13
CA VAL A 782 14.42 -47.44 -2.31
C VAL A 782 13.82 -48.72 -1.81
N VAL A 783 13.22 -48.74 -0.60
CA VAL A 783 12.54 -49.94 -0.06
C VAL A 783 11.38 -50.37 -0.97
N LEU A 784 10.55 -49.43 -1.45
CA LEU A 784 9.46 -49.77 -2.39
C LEU A 784 9.99 -50.29 -3.74
N LYS A 785 11.11 -49.78 -4.26
CA LYS A 785 11.76 -50.31 -5.48
C LYS A 785 12.29 -51.72 -5.30
N THR A 786 12.87 -52.05 -4.15
CA THR A 786 13.33 -53.43 -3.86
C THR A 786 12.14 -54.41 -3.76
N LEU A 787 10.95 -53.88 -3.33
CA LEU A 787 9.70 -54.65 -3.33
C LEU A 787 9.00 -54.67 -4.72
N GLY A 788 9.61 -54.12 -5.78
CA GLY A 788 9.09 -54.18 -7.14
C GLY A 788 8.28 -53.00 -7.62
N ALA A 789 8.22 -51.88 -6.86
CA ALA A 789 7.54 -50.70 -7.31
C ALA A 789 8.27 -50.03 -8.49
N THR A 790 7.52 -49.75 -9.57
CA THR A 790 8.08 -49.07 -10.75
C THR A 790 8.27 -47.57 -10.50
N ARG A 791 9.19 -46.93 -11.24
CA ARG A 791 9.37 -45.48 -11.19
C ARG A 791 8.05 -44.71 -11.47
N ALA A 792 7.28 -45.18 -12.45
CA ALA A 792 6.00 -44.57 -12.80
C ALA A 792 4.96 -44.63 -11.67
N THR A 793 4.90 -45.75 -10.92
CA THR A 793 4.01 -45.91 -9.76
C THR A 793 4.36 -44.91 -8.65
N LEU A 794 5.65 -44.73 -8.36
CA LEU A 794 6.14 -43.78 -7.36
C LEU A 794 5.89 -42.33 -7.77
N ILE A 795 6.15 -41.95 -9.03
CA ILE A 795 5.86 -40.63 -9.56
C ILE A 795 4.35 -40.33 -9.42
N ARG A 796 3.48 -41.24 -9.85
CA ARG A 796 2.01 -41.09 -9.71
C ARG A 796 1.60 -40.97 -8.25
N ALA A 797 2.19 -41.74 -7.34
CA ALA A 797 1.86 -41.64 -5.91
C ALA A 797 2.21 -40.29 -5.31
N PHE A 798 3.41 -39.77 -5.60
CA PHE A 798 3.82 -38.44 -5.15
C PHE A 798 3.02 -37.32 -5.82
N SER A 799 2.68 -37.45 -7.13
CA SER A 799 1.79 -36.49 -7.80
C SER A 799 0.42 -36.42 -7.12
N TYR A 800 -0.20 -37.58 -6.82
CA TYR A 800 -1.48 -37.60 -6.09
C TYR A 800 -1.38 -36.97 -4.69
N GLU A 801 -0.29 -37.23 -3.98
CA GLU A 801 -0.03 -36.62 -2.66
C GLU A 801 -0.02 -35.09 -2.77
N TYR A 802 0.76 -34.51 -3.74
CA TYR A 802 0.86 -33.06 -3.94
C TYR A 802 -0.44 -32.44 -4.43
N VAL A 803 -1.18 -33.11 -5.31
CA VAL A 803 -2.48 -32.65 -5.80
C VAL A 803 -3.52 -32.61 -4.67
N ILE A 804 -3.59 -33.66 -3.85
CA ILE A 804 -4.54 -33.71 -2.73
C ILE A 804 -4.24 -32.60 -1.71
N LEU A 805 -2.97 -32.43 -1.32
CA LEU A 805 -2.56 -31.40 -0.40
C LEU A 805 -2.75 -30.00 -1.00
N GLY A 806 -2.43 -29.83 -2.27
CA GLY A 806 -2.61 -28.60 -3.02
C GLY A 806 -4.07 -28.18 -3.14
N LEU A 807 -4.98 -29.09 -3.50
CA LEU A 807 -6.41 -28.80 -3.61
C LEU A 807 -7.02 -28.43 -2.24
N ALA A 808 -6.65 -29.16 -1.19
CA ALA A 808 -7.16 -28.86 0.15
C ALA A 808 -6.69 -27.50 0.67
N THR A 809 -5.43 -27.12 0.37
CA THR A 809 -4.91 -25.79 0.72
C THR A 809 -5.46 -24.69 -0.19
N ALA A 810 -5.79 -25.01 -1.46
CA ALA A 810 -6.38 -24.07 -2.41
C ALA A 810 -7.75 -23.57 -1.97
N VAL A 811 -8.59 -24.45 -1.40
CA VAL A 811 -9.91 -24.06 -0.85
C VAL A 811 -9.75 -23.04 0.27
N PHE A 812 -8.80 -23.27 1.18
CA PHE A 812 -8.49 -22.31 2.24
C PHE A 812 -7.95 -20.99 1.66
N ALA A 813 -7.01 -21.09 0.72
CA ALA A 813 -6.36 -19.92 0.10
C ALA A 813 -7.35 -19.05 -0.69
N LEU A 814 -8.33 -19.69 -1.34
CA LEU A 814 -9.41 -18.99 -2.02
C LEU A 814 -10.23 -18.15 -1.05
N PHE A 815 -10.68 -18.76 0.04
CA PHE A 815 -11.49 -18.07 1.05
C PHE A 815 -10.66 -16.97 1.77
N ALA A 816 -9.53 -17.34 2.36
CA ALA A 816 -8.71 -16.42 3.13
C ALA A 816 -8.10 -15.31 2.24
N GLY A 817 -7.69 -15.64 1.01
CA GLY A 817 -7.16 -14.70 0.03
C GLY A 817 -8.22 -13.70 -0.44
N SER A 818 -9.45 -14.16 -0.67
CA SER A 818 -10.56 -13.27 -1.07
C SER A 818 -10.96 -12.31 0.05
N VAL A 819 -11.06 -12.79 1.29
CA VAL A 819 -11.35 -11.93 2.45
C VAL A 819 -10.23 -10.91 2.66
N SER A 820 -8.97 -11.33 2.53
CA SER A 820 -7.82 -10.42 2.66
C SER A 820 -7.78 -9.39 1.54
N ALA A 821 -8.04 -9.78 0.30
CA ALA A 821 -8.09 -8.87 -0.84
C ALA A 821 -9.23 -7.86 -0.69
N TRP A 822 -10.42 -8.32 -0.31
CA TRP A 822 -11.55 -7.44 0.00
C TRP A 822 -11.19 -6.41 1.07
N PHE A 823 -10.59 -6.84 2.18
CA PHE A 823 -10.18 -5.94 3.26
C PHE A 823 -9.16 -4.89 2.79
N VAL A 824 -8.15 -5.30 2.02
CA VAL A 824 -7.12 -4.38 1.50
C VAL A 824 -7.73 -3.39 0.52
N VAL A 825 -8.47 -3.87 -0.48
CA VAL A 825 -9.06 -3.00 -1.52
C VAL A 825 -10.07 -2.04 -0.92
N SER A 826 -11.00 -2.52 -0.07
CA SER A 826 -12.10 -1.69 0.46
C SER A 826 -11.68 -0.80 1.63
N ARG A 827 -10.80 -1.28 2.54
CA ARG A 827 -10.49 -0.55 3.80
C ARG A 827 -9.17 0.19 3.78
N ILE A 828 -8.17 -0.31 3.04
CA ILE A 828 -6.84 0.33 2.96
C ILE A 828 -6.76 1.23 1.73
N MET A 829 -7.16 0.68 0.55
CA MET A 829 -7.09 1.43 -0.71
C MET A 829 -8.34 2.29 -0.96
N THR A 830 -9.42 2.04 -0.22
CA THR A 830 -10.73 2.74 -0.36
C THR A 830 -11.28 2.70 -1.79
N LEU A 831 -11.11 1.54 -2.43
CA LEU A 831 -11.62 1.27 -3.79
C LEU A 831 -12.78 0.26 -3.73
N PRO A 832 -13.68 0.28 -4.72
CA PRO A 832 -14.71 -0.74 -4.85
C PRO A 832 -14.06 -2.11 -5.06
N SER A 833 -14.51 -3.09 -4.30
CA SER A 833 -13.97 -4.45 -4.39
C SER A 833 -15.00 -5.43 -4.93
N SER A 834 -14.62 -6.18 -5.93
CA SER A 834 -15.40 -7.28 -6.50
C SER A 834 -14.63 -8.59 -6.41
N PHE A 835 -15.36 -9.68 -6.20
CA PHE A 835 -14.76 -11.00 -6.30
C PHE A 835 -14.57 -11.37 -7.78
N LEU A 836 -13.34 -11.71 -8.16
CA LEU A 836 -12.95 -12.09 -9.52
C LEU A 836 -12.65 -13.60 -9.58
N PRO A 837 -13.63 -14.45 -9.87
CA PRO A 837 -13.47 -15.90 -9.81
C PRO A 837 -12.47 -16.43 -10.85
N ASP A 838 -12.41 -15.82 -12.02
CA ASP A 838 -11.47 -16.13 -13.10
C ASP A 838 -10.00 -15.94 -12.66
N VAL A 839 -9.69 -14.79 -12.05
CA VAL A 839 -8.35 -14.48 -11.54
C VAL A 839 -7.98 -15.43 -10.39
N ALA A 840 -8.91 -15.68 -9.46
CA ALA A 840 -8.69 -16.56 -8.33
C ALA A 840 -8.43 -18.01 -8.78
N VAL A 841 -9.23 -18.54 -9.70
CA VAL A 841 -9.07 -19.89 -10.24
C VAL A 841 -7.79 -20.02 -11.05
N ALA A 842 -7.49 -19.05 -11.93
CA ALA A 842 -6.25 -19.04 -12.71
C ALA A 842 -5.01 -19.06 -11.80
N THR A 843 -5.01 -18.25 -10.72
CA THR A 843 -3.91 -18.19 -9.74
C THR A 843 -3.74 -19.52 -9.02
N ILE A 844 -4.83 -20.16 -8.61
CA ILE A 844 -4.79 -21.48 -7.94
C ILE A 844 -4.25 -22.54 -8.87
N VAL A 845 -4.73 -22.59 -10.12
CA VAL A 845 -4.26 -23.56 -11.11
C VAL A 845 -2.78 -23.38 -11.38
N LEU A 846 -2.31 -22.15 -11.60
CA LEU A 846 -0.90 -21.85 -11.81
C LEU A 846 -0.05 -22.30 -10.62
N ALA A 847 -0.47 -21.96 -9.42
CA ALA A 847 0.25 -22.30 -8.20
C ALA A 847 0.25 -23.82 -7.94
N LEU A 848 -0.84 -24.52 -8.27
CA LEU A 848 -0.89 -25.99 -8.19
C LEU A 848 0.10 -26.63 -9.20
N VAL A 849 0.15 -26.13 -10.42
CA VAL A 849 1.09 -26.59 -11.45
C VAL A 849 2.54 -26.39 -11.00
N VAL A 850 2.86 -25.21 -10.46
CA VAL A 850 4.18 -24.89 -9.92
C VAL A 850 4.52 -25.81 -8.74
N THR A 851 3.58 -26.05 -7.83
CA THR A 851 3.75 -26.91 -6.67
C THR A 851 4.03 -28.34 -7.07
N VAL A 852 3.22 -28.91 -7.96
CA VAL A 852 3.40 -30.27 -8.48
C VAL A 852 4.71 -30.36 -9.26
N GLY A 853 5.04 -29.34 -10.07
CA GLY A 853 6.27 -29.28 -10.85
C GLY A 853 7.52 -29.30 -9.96
N ILE A 854 7.59 -28.46 -8.94
CA ILE A 854 8.70 -28.41 -7.98
C ILE A 854 8.79 -29.72 -7.18
N GLY A 855 7.64 -30.24 -6.71
CA GLY A 855 7.56 -31.51 -6.00
C GLY A 855 8.08 -32.68 -6.83
N LEU A 856 7.69 -32.75 -8.11
CA LEU A 856 8.16 -33.77 -9.04
C LEU A 856 9.64 -33.61 -9.41
N ALA A 857 10.11 -32.38 -9.63
CA ALA A 857 11.53 -32.12 -9.92
C ALA A 857 12.44 -32.56 -8.76
N GLY A 858 12.04 -32.30 -7.52
CA GLY A 858 12.73 -32.81 -6.33
C GLY A 858 12.71 -34.34 -6.25
N THR A 859 11.57 -34.95 -6.52
CA THR A 859 11.37 -36.39 -6.48
C THR A 859 12.08 -37.12 -7.61
N TRP A 860 12.15 -36.53 -8.80
CA TRP A 860 12.87 -37.11 -9.96
C TRP A 860 14.35 -37.39 -9.67
N ARG A 861 14.99 -36.45 -8.98
CA ARG A 861 16.40 -36.61 -8.53
C ARG A 861 16.57 -37.76 -7.54
N VAL A 862 15.60 -37.96 -6.65
CA VAL A 862 15.50 -39.06 -5.67
C VAL A 862 15.31 -40.41 -6.36
N LEU A 863 14.43 -40.47 -7.35
CA LEU A 863 14.15 -41.69 -8.12
C LEU A 863 15.27 -42.10 -9.04
N GLY A 864 16.20 -41.21 -9.39
CA GLY A 864 17.41 -41.50 -10.18
C GLY A 864 18.53 -42.24 -9.41
N GLN A 865 18.46 -42.26 -8.06
CA GLN A 865 19.49 -42.91 -7.24
C GLN A 865 19.40 -44.46 -7.35
N LYS A 866 20.61 -45.11 -7.42
CA LYS A 866 20.73 -46.57 -7.41
C LYS A 866 20.44 -47.10 -6.00
N ALA A 867 19.74 -48.25 -5.91
CA ALA A 867 19.35 -48.83 -4.62
C ALA A 867 20.55 -49.33 -3.78
N ALA A 868 21.56 -49.91 -4.44
CA ALA A 868 22.69 -50.55 -3.78
C ALA A 868 23.53 -49.59 -2.85
N PRO A 869 23.90 -48.36 -3.25
CA PRO A 869 24.62 -47.46 -2.33
C PRO A 869 23.80 -47.08 -1.09
N VAL A 870 22.51 -46.83 -1.25
CA VAL A 870 21.62 -46.39 -0.16
C VAL A 870 21.37 -47.54 0.84
N LEU A 871 21.31 -48.79 0.35
CA LEU A 871 21.16 -49.98 1.21
C LEU A 871 22.46 -50.37 1.96
N ARG A 872 23.63 -49.93 1.45
CA ARG A 872 24.91 -50.12 2.17
C ARG A 872 25.14 -49.12 3.30
N GLU A 873 24.52 -47.99 3.23
CA GLU A 873 24.55 -46.96 4.29
C GLU A 873 23.52 -47.26 5.41
N LEU A 874 22.67 -48.30 5.24
CA LEU A 874 21.72 -48.81 6.23
C LEU A 874 22.39 -49.92 7.06
#